data_9030b4c5d3692350cf389eb9076f2b8a
#
_entry.id   9030b4c5d3692350cf389eb9076f2b8a
#
_cell.length_a   1.000
_cell.length_b   1.000
_cell.length_c   1.000
_cell.angle_alpha   90.00
_cell.angle_beta   90.00
_cell.angle_gamma   90.00
#
_symmetry.space_group_name_H-M   'P 1'
#
loop_
_entity.id
_entity.type
_entity.pdbx_description
1 polymer ?
#
loop_
_entity_poly.entity_id
_entity_poly.type
_entity_poly.pdbx_seq_one_letter_code
_entity_poly.pdbx_strand_id
1 'polypeptide(L)'
;CKLRAKDINVLFAIHPVAGRMPGHMNVLLAEAKVPYDITFALDDINADFADTDVALVLGANDIVNPAAQTDVDSPIAGMPVLEVWKATHTICMKRSLRVGYAGVDNPLFVNDNNLMFLGDAKTSLLKLISLLDEPSSHVSTPASSLFMGSGDSIRDIEAPKPKRKTHQRVKSVDPFLARISELQSNAFLKVGVVIEIADEFEARVAITPDIAKRLLKSGIQVLMESNAGLGGGFLDGAYAEVGCKILNSAQEVYDSASVVIKVREPIMHPVGLKHEIEMMTAGSTLIAPVSPQTENGKLIMNMAREAGVNLLAVDAIPRISRAQNLDTLSSQSKIAGYRAVIEAAYIYQRFMNGEVTSAGSFGACKVLVIGAGVAGLAAIATASNMGAIVRAFDTRLECREQVESLGAEFLVPKFDEEDEEGDLEGTGYSRIMSEEYYMKEMELFREQAKECQIIITTAAIPGAPAPKLIMKDAVDNMCPGSVIVDLAASTGGNCQLTKPGTIWTYDQRVTIVAYDNLSSRMSWQASSMYANNMANLLDLLCKEHKFVIDMEDPVVRGMTVVLHKNITWPPPKSVTQTKAAPTKSPDQKKEAKKDDLIIIQTPEAPSLFSRRLFDLATVGEFCAIICFACFFVVVGLFAPISFVSQVLYFLLAGFLGFYLIWAVEPSLFSPLMSTSNSLSGVVILGGILMASEPSGSPTNVLACSAIAVSTINVVGGFAISYRMLLMFKKEE
;
A
#
# COMPACT_ATOMS: atom_id res chain seq x y z
N CYS A 1 -3.39 -22.89 -9.87
CA CYS A 1 -3.13 -24.35 -9.85
C CYS A 1 -4.07 -25.13 -10.79
N LYS A 2 -5.42 -25.05 -10.67
CA LYS A 2 -6.35 -25.84 -11.50
C LYS A 2 -6.26 -25.55 -13.00
N LEU A 3 -6.09 -24.29 -13.43
CA LEU A 3 -5.92 -23.94 -14.84
C LEU A 3 -4.59 -24.47 -15.39
N ARG A 4 -3.50 -24.30 -14.66
CA ARG A 4 -2.18 -24.85 -15.05
C ARG A 4 -2.17 -26.38 -15.12
N ALA A 5 -2.94 -27.06 -14.25
CA ALA A 5 -3.11 -28.52 -14.33
C ALA A 5 -3.88 -28.98 -15.58
N LYS A 6 -4.47 -28.06 -16.34
CA LYS A 6 -5.12 -28.30 -17.64
C LYS A 6 -4.30 -27.74 -18.80
N ASP A 7 -2.98 -27.56 -18.62
CA ASP A 7 -2.03 -27.00 -19.59
C ASP A 7 -2.37 -25.58 -20.10
N ILE A 8 -3.09 -24.80 -19.27
CA ILE A 8 -3.37 -23.41 -19.57
C ILE A 8 -2.24 -22.55 -18.99
N ASN A 9 -1.60 -21.75 -19.82
CA ASN A 9 -0.62 -20.76 -19.38
C ASN A 9 -1.32 -19.66 -18.61
N VAL A 10 -0.90 -19.39 -17.37
CA VAL A 10 -1.51 -18.39 -16.49
C VAL A 10 -0.44 -17.45 -16.00
N LEU A 11 -0.60 -16.15 -16.31
CA LEU A 11 0.27 -15.07 -15.88
C LEU A 11 -0.52 -14.10 -14.97
N PHE A 12 0.16 -13.47 -14.05
CA PHE A 12 -0.40 -12.45 -13.17
C PHE A 12 0.19 -11.09 -13.51
N ALA A 13 -0.64 -10.18 -13.97
CA ALA A 13 -0.29 -8.79 -14.25
C ALA A 13 -0.53 -7.93 -13.02
N ILE A 14 0.49 -7.24 -12.53
CA ILE A 14 0.40 -6.35 -11.37
C ILE A 14 0.58 -4.92 -11.81
N HIS A 15 -0.39 -4.08 -11.43
CA HIS A 15 -0.25 -2.64 -11.57
C HIS A 15 0.45 -2.06 -10.33
N PRO A 16 1.43 -1.15 -10.46
CA PRO A 16 2.21 -0.63 -9.34
C PRO A 16 1.39 0.08 -8.27
N VAL A 17 0.23 0.63 -8.63
CA VAL A 17 -0.68 1.31 -7.70
C VAL A 17 -1.94 0.50 -7.39
N ALA A 18 -2.01 -0.78 -7.78
CA ALA A 18 -3.13 -1.64 -7.44
C ALA A 18 -3.13 -1.96 -5.94
N GLY A 19 -4.29 -1.88 -5.32
CA GLY A 19 -4.46 -2.12 -3.90
C GLY A 19 -4.50 -0.82 -3.09
N ARG A 20 -4.24 -0.91 -1.79
CA ARG A 20 -4.31 0.22 -0.84
C ARG A 20 -2.98 0.95 -0.64
N MET A 21 -1.87 0.34 -1.05
CA MET A 21 -0.52 0.91 -0.99
C MET A 21 0.36 0.32 -2.12
N PRO A 22 1.43 1.00 -2.54
CA PRO A 22 2.36 0.48 -3.54
C PRO A 22 2.90 -0.90 -3.15
N GLY A 23 2.84 -1.86 -4.08
CA GLY A 23 3.30 -3.23 -3.86
C GLY A 23 2.33 -4.12 -3.06
N HIS A 24 1.14 -3.65 -2.71
CA HIS A 24 0.14 -4.43 -1.96
C HIS A 24 -0.21 -5.76 -2.65
N MET A 25 -0.41 -5.74 -3.96
CA MET A 25 -0.75 -6.95 -4.71
C MET A 25 0.41 -7.97 -4.74
N ASN A 26 1.66 -7.50 -4.78
CA ASN A 26 2.82 -8.38 -4.70
C ASN A 26 2.87 -9.13 -3.37
N VAL A 27 2.57 -8.45 -2.26
CA VAL A 27 2.50 -9.07 -0.93
C VAL A 27 1.39 -10.12 -0.89
N LEU A 28 0.18 -9.79 -1.34
CA LEU A 28 -0.95 -10.72 -1.34
C LEU A 28 -0.69 -11.97 -2.22
N LEU A 29 -0.04 -11.80 -3.38
CA LEU A 29 0.32 -12.92 -4.24
C LEU A 29 1.44 -13.78 -3.62
N ALA A 30 2.40 -13.16 -2.93
CA ALA A 30 3.45 -13.87 -2.20
C ALA A 30 2.86 -14.67 -1.02
N GLU A 31 1.93 -14.10 -0.25
CA GLU A 31 1.19 -14.80 0.81
C GLU A 31 0.36 -15.96 0.24
N ALA A 32 -0.26 -15.77 -0.92
CA ALA A 32 -0.96 -16.82 -1.66
C ALA A 32 -0.03 -17.86 -2.30
N LYS A 33 1.31 -17.71 -2.10
CA LYS A 33 2.35 -18.58 -2.65
C LYS A 33 2.28 -18.72 -4.17
N VAL A 34 1.94 -17.64 -4.85
CA VAL A 34 2.03 -17.55 -6.31
C VAL A 34 3.50 -17.45 -6.70
N PRO A 35 4.01 -18.31 -7.59
CA PRO A 35 5.40 -18.24 -8.03
C PRO A 35 5.75 -16.90 -8.70
N TYR A 36 6.96 -16.41 -8.45
CA TYR A 36 7.41 -15.12 -9.02
C TYR A 36 7.63 -15.18 -10.53
N ASP A 37 7.93 -16.35 -11.09
CA ASP A 37 8.14 -16.57 -12.52
C ASP A 37 6.91 -16.36 -13.40
N ILE A 38 5.71 -16.30 -12.81
CA ILE A 38 4.45 -16.03 -13.50
C ILE A 38 3.82 -14.70 -13.07
N THR A 39 4.56 -13.88 -12.35
CA THR A 39 4.09 -12.59 -11.80
C THR A 39 4.88 -11.46 -12.44
N PHE A 40 4.21 -10.62 -13.22
CA PHE A 40 4.84 -9.60 -14.06
C PHE A 40 4.37 -8.20 -13.65
N ALA A 41 5.28 -7.23 -13.72
CA ALA A 41 4.95 -5.82 -13.60
C ALA A 41 4.27 -5.31 -14.88
N LEU A 42 3.62 -4.15 -14.79
CA LEU A 42 2.89 -3.53 -15.89
C LEU A 42 3.76 -3.38 -17.15
N ASP A 43 4.99 -2.89 -17.00
CA ASP A 43 5.89 -2.61 -18.12
C ASP A 43 6.36 -3.90 -18.83
N ASP A 44 6.41 -5.02 -18.11
CA ASP A 44 6.87 -6.29 -18.63
C ASP A 44 5.78 -7.06 -19.39
N ILE A 45 4.50 -6.90 -19.00
CA ILE A 45 3.39 -7.71 -19.52
C ILE A 45 2.47 -6.98 -20.48
N ASN A 46 2.54 -5.65 -20.55
CA ASN A 46 1.56 -4.86 -21.31
C ASN A 46 1.56 -5.17 -22.82
N ALA A 47 2.71 -5.58 -23.36
CA ALA A 47 2.83 -6.02 -24.76
C ALA A 47 2.14 -7.36 -25.03
N ASP A 48 2.08 -8.25 -24.03
CA ASP A 48 1.59 -9.62 -24.17
C ASP A 48 0.05 -9.71 -24.18
N PHE A 49 -0.65 -8.65 -23.83
CA PHE A 49 -2.12 -8.65 -23.87
C PHE A 49 -2.67 -8.86 -25.29
N ALA A 50 -1.94 -8.45 -26.33
CA ALA A 50 -2.36 -8.67 -27.71
C ALA A 50 -2.39 -10.15 -28.10
N ASP A 51 -1.54 -10.97 -27.46
CA ASP A 51 -1.43 -12.41 -27.67
C ASP A 51 -2.17 -13.22 -26.59
N THR A 52 -2.92 -12.54 -25.71
CA THR A 52 -3.65 -13.17 -24.60
C THR A 52 -5.06 -13.55 -25.03
N ASP A 53 -5.43 -14.83 -24.85
CA ASP A 53 -6.79 -15.32 -25.16
C ASP A 53 -7.83 -14.74 -24.21
N VAL A 54 -7.57 -14.75 -22.91
CA VAL A 54 -8.51 -14.28 -21.87
C VAL A 54 -7.80 -13.48 -20.80
N ALA A 55 -8.20 -12.22 -20.62
CA ALA A 55 -7.79 -11.38 -19.51
C ALA A 55 -8.88 -11.35 -18.43
N LEU A 56 -8.55 -11.82 -17.22
CA LEU A 56 -9.46 -11.84 -16.08
C LEU A 56 -9.13 -10.69 -15.12
N VAL A 57 -10.01 -9.69 -15.03
CA VAL A 57 -9.86 -8.50 -14.18
C VAL A 57 -10.64 -8.69 -12.87
N LEU A 58 -9.94 -8.66 -11.73
CA LEU A 58 -10.51 -8.89 -10.41
C LEU A 58 -10.58 -7.58 -9.60
N GLY A 59 -11.74 -6.96 -9.53
CA GLY A 59 -12.00 -5.79 -8.69
C GLY A 59 -11.32 -4.49 -9.12
N ALA A 60 -10.56 -4.47 -10.22
CA ALA A 60 -9.90 -3.28 -10.74
C ALA A 60 -10.87 -2.37 -11.50
N ASN A 61 -10.54 -1.07 -11.58
CA ASN A 61 -11.27 -0.07 -12.34
C ASN A 61 -10.31 0.89 -13.06
N ASP A 62 -9.79 1.89 -12.36
CA ASP A 62 -9.02 2.96 -12.99
C ASP A 62 -7.73 2.45 -13.64
N ILE A 63 -7.08 1.44 -13.06
CA ILE A 63 -5.84 0.83 -13.57
C ILE A 63 -5.99 -0.02 -14.84
N VAL A 64 -7.21 -0.24 -15.30
CA VAL A 64 -7.55 -0.93 -16.55
C VAL A 64 -8.49 -0.08 -17.41
N ASN A 65 -8.47 1.25 -17.24
CA ASN A 65 -9.36 2.17 -17.89
C ASN A 65 -8.73 2.74 -19.19
N PRO A 66 -9.27 2.43 -20.38
CA PRO A 66 -8.75 2.96 -21.64
C PRO A 66 -8.77 4.49 -21.73
N ALA A 67 -9.67 5.18 -21.00
CA ALA A 67 -9.73 6.63 -20.97
C ALA A 67 -8.44 7.30 -20.52
N ALA A 68 -7.59 6.59 -19.78
CA ALA A 68 -6.26 7.08 -19.42
C ALA A 68 -5.35 7.34 -20.63
N GLN A 69 -5.57 6.66 -21.75
CA GLN A 69 -4.80 6.81 -22.99
C GLN A 69 -5.56 7.57 -24.08
N THR A 70 -6.90 7.48 -24.10
CA THR A 70 -7.72 7.98 -25.21
C THR A 70 -8.37 9.33 -24.95
N ASP A 71 -8.54 9.72 -23.70
CA ASP A 71 -9.20 10.97 -23.30
C ASP A 71 -8.20 11.89 -22.58
N VAL A 72 -7.78 12.94 -23.29
CA VAL A 72 -6.80 13.93 -22.80
C VAL A 72 -7.36 14.79 -21.67
N ASP A 73 -8.67 14.96 -21.60
CA ASP A 73 -9.35 15.77 -20.58
C ASP A 73 -9.72 14.96 -19.33
N SER A 74 -9.47 13.65 -19.33
CA SER A 74 -9.77 12.77 -18.23
C SER A 74 -8.84 13.04 -17.03
N PRO A 75 -9.33 13.02 -15.78
CA PRO A 75 -8.52 13.10 -14.58
C PRO A 75 -7.41 12.03 -14.46
N ILE A 76 -7.55 10.92 -15.20
CA ILE A 76 -6.56 9.84 -15.26
C ILE A 76 -5.72 9.87 -16.54
N ALA A 77 -5.82 10.92 -17.36
CA ALA A 77 -5.05 11.04 -18.60
C ALA A 77 -3.54 10.88 -18.35
N GLY A 78 -2.89 10.01 -19.11
CA GLY A 78 -1.46 9.71 -18.99
C GLY A 78 -1.09 8.80 -17.80
N MET A 79 -2.06 8.29 -17.03
CA MET A 79 -1.78 7.25 -16.04
C MET A 79 -1.41 5.95 -16.77
N PRO A 80 -0.30 5.28 -16.41
CA PRO A 80 -0.02 3.93 -16.91
C PRO A 80 -1.15 2.98 -16.55
N VAL A 81 -1.62 2.19 -17.50
CA VAL A 81 -2.73 1.24 -17.31
C VAL A 81 -2.40 -0.12 -17.92
N LEU A 82 -2.95 -1.18 -17.35
CA LEU A 82 -2.90 -2.51 -17.95
C LEU A 82 -3.86 -2.56 -19.13
N GLU A 83 -3.33 -2.79 -20.32
CA GLU A 83 -4.07 -2.72 -21.60
C GLU A 83 -4.89 -3.98 -21.89
N VAL A 84 -5.63 -4.44 -20.89
CA VAL A 84 -6.42 -5.69 -20.93
C VAL A 84 -7.42 -5.77 -22.07
N TRP A 85 -7.87 -4.62 -22.61
CA TRP A 85 -8.79 -4.55 -23.75
C TRP A 85 -8.18 -5.02 -25.07
N LYS A 86 -6.85 -5.21 -25.12
CA LYS A 86 -6.15 -5.79 -26.28
C LYS A 86 -6.27 -7.32 -26.34
N ALA A 87 -6.63 -7.99 -25.22
CA ALA A 87 -6.85 -9.42 -25.20
C ALA A 87 -8.06 -9.82 -26.08
N THR A 88 -8.06 -11.07 -26.57
CA THR A 88 -9.17 -11.58 -27.38
C THR A 88 -10.49 -11.51 -26.63
N HIS A 89 -10.50 -11.86 -25.36
CA HIS A 89 -11.64 -11.73 -24.45
C HIS A 89 -11.21 -11.14 -23.12
N THR A 90 -12.04 -10.25 -22.56
CA THR A 90 -11.84 -9.70 -21.22
C THR A 90 -13.03 -10.06 -20.34
N ILE A 91 -12.78 -10.47 -19.11
CA ILE A 91 -13.82 -10.73 -18.11
C ILE A 91 -13.57 -9.85 -16.90
N CYS A 92 -14.44 -8.86 -16.68
CA CYS A 92 -14.32 -7.95 -15.55
C CYS A 92 -15.25 -8.36 -14.40
N MET A 93 -14.67 -8.71 -13.26
CA MET A 93 -15.39 -9.07 -12.03
C MET A 93 -15.46 -7.87 -11.09
N LYS A 94 -16.65 -7.34 -10.84
CA LYS A 94 -16.91 -6.21 -9.93
C LYS A 94 -18.21 -6.44 -9.15
N ARG A 95 -18.33 -5.77 -7.99
CA ARG A 95 -19.58 -5.79 -7.23
C ARG A 95 -20.68 -4.95 -7.89
N SER A 96 -20.30 -3.86 -8.55
CA SER A 96 -21.23 -2.94 -9.25
C SER A 96 -20.51 -2.18 -10.37
N LEU A 97 -21.26 -1.53 -11.24
CA LEU A 97 -20.73 -0.67 -12.31
C LEU A 97 -20.31 0.73 -11.83
N ARG A 98 -20.32 1.01 -10.53
CA ARG A 98 -19.95 2.32 -10.01
C ARG A 98 -18.54 2.70 -10.43
N VAL A 99 -18.33 4.00 -10.63
CA VAL A 99 -17.02 4.61 -10.93
C VAL A 99 -15.97 4.22 -9.89
N GLY A 100 -14.68 4.25 -10.27
CA GLY A 100 -13.55 3.97 -9.42
C GLY A 100 -13.20 5.15 -8.51
N TYR A 101 -12.02 5.07 -7.93
CA TYR A 101 -11.47 6.12 -7.05
C TYR A 101 -11.31 7.47 -7.75
N ALA A 102 -10.99 7.45 -9.05
CA ALA A 102 -10.83 8.64 -9.87
C ALA A 102 -12.17 9.29 -10.28
N GLY A 103 -13.32 8.67 -10.00
CA GLY A 103 -14.63 9.19 -10.34
C GLY A 103 -14.94 9.22 -11.84
N VAL A 104 -14.19 8.45 -12.67
CA VAL A 104 -14.29 8.42 -14.14
C VAL A 104 -14.98 7.13 -14.58
N ASP A 105 -15.86 7.23 -15.57
CA ASP A 105 -16.45 6.07 -16.22
C ASP A 105 -15.39 5.26 -16.96
N ASN A 106 -15.55 3.94 -16.99
CA ASN A 106 -14.59 3.06 -17.64
C ASN A 106 -15.19 2.46 -18.93
N PRO A 107 -14.74 2.92 -20.11
CA PRO A 107 -15.21 2.42 -21.40
C PRO A 107 -14.99 0.91 -21.58
N LEU A 108 -14.00 0.32 -20.91
CA LEU A 108 -13.76 -1.13 -20.95
C LEU A 108 -15.01 -1.96 -20.64
N PHE A 109 -15.86 -1.47 -19.72
CA PHE A 109 -17.02 -2.24 -19.25
C PHE A 109 -18.10 -2.42 -20.34
N VAL A 110 -18.09 -1.60 -21.37
CA VAL A 110 -19.02 -1.64 -22.52
C VAL A 110 -18.35 -2.07 -23.82
N ASN A 111 -17.08 -2.47 -23.79
CA ASN A 111 -16.37 -2.97 -24.97
C ASN A 111 -16.95 -4.31 -25.44
N ASP A 112 -16.96 -4.53 -26.76
CA ASP A 112 -17.51 -5.75 -27.39
C ASP A 112 -16.81 -7.05 -26.97
N ASN A 113 -15.51 -6.97 -26.63
CA ASN A 113 -14.72 -8.12 -26.18
C ASN A 113 -14.74 -8.32 -24.65
N ASN A 114 -15.52 -7.49 -23.90
CA ASN A 114 -15.57 -7.56 -22.45
C ASN A 114 -16.90 -8.16 -21.95
N LEU A 115 -16.79 -9.05 -20.99
CA LEU A 115 -17.92 -9.63 -20.26
C LEU A 115 -17.89 -9.15 -18.80
N MET A 116 -18.97 -8.54 -18.33
CA MET A 116 -19.11 -8.12 -16.94
C MET A 116 -19.67 -9.26 -16.09
N PHE A 117 -18.93 -9.66 -15.07
CA PHE A 117 -19.35 -10.64 -14.08
C PHE A 117 -19.58 -9.96 -12.73
N LEU A 118 -20.83 -9.52 -12.51
CA LEU A 118 -21.19 -8.76 -11.31
C LEU A 118 -21.43 -9.67 -10.12
N GLY A 119 -20.83 -9.32 -8.97
CA GLY A 119 -20.98 -10.06 -7.72
C GLY A 119 -19.77 -9.96 -6.81
N ASP A 120 -19.82 -10.67 -5.69
CA ASP A 120 -18.67 -10.84 -4.81
C ASP A 120 -17.61 -11.69 -5.50
N ALA A 121 -16.34 -11.22 -5.50
CA ALA A 121 -15.27 -11.85 -6.24
C ALA A 121 -14.99 -13.30 -5.81
N LYS A 122 -15.07 -13.59 -4.50
CA LYS A 122 -14.86 -14.94 -3.96
C LYS A 122 -15.95 -15.90 -4.42
N THR A 123 -17.19 -15.50 -4.30
CA THR A 123 -18.35 -16.29 -4.74
C THR A 123 -18.34 -16.53 -6.24
N SER A 124 -17.98 -15.50 -7.01
CA SER A 124 -17.88 -15.55 -8.47
C SER A 124 -16.77 -16.48 -8.94
N LEU A 125 -15.60 -16.42 -8.30
CA LEU A 125 -14.48 -17.32 -8.59
C LEU A 125 -14.80 -18.77 -8.21
N LEU A 126 -15.49 -19.03 -7.12
CA LEU A 126 -15.92 -20.37 -6.74
C LEU A 126 -16.88 -20.97 -7.77
N LYS A 127 -17.81 -20.17 -8.32
CA LYS A 127 -18.68 -20.60 -9.42
C LYS A 127 -17.89 -20.92 -10.68
N LEU A 128 -16.93 -20.06 -11.05
CA LEU A 128 -16.05 -20.30 -12.20
C LEU A 128 -15.25 -21.60 -12.04
N ILE A 129 -14.75 -21.84 -10.84
CA ILE A 129 -13.98 -23.07 -10.51
C ILE A 129 -14.88 -24.31 -10.60
N SER A 130 -16.13 -24.25 -10.14
CA SER A 130 -17.06 -25.39 -10.24
C SER A 130 -17.39 -25.75 -11.70
N LEU A 131 -17.55 -24.73 -12.55
CA LEU A 131 -17.76 -24.93 -13.99
C LEU A 131 -16.54 -25.55 -14.71
N LEU A 132 -15.33 -25.27 -14.23
CA LEU A 132 -14.11 -25.87 -14.76
C LEU A 132 -13.94 -27.36 -14.37
N ASP A 133 -14.60 -27.80 -13.31
CA ASP A 133 -14.53 -29.19 -12.83
C ASP A 133 -15.62 -30.08 -13.45
N GLU A 134 -16.65 -29.52 -14.12
CA GLU A 134 -17.63 -30.32 -14.86
C GLU A 134 -17.02 -30.93 -16.13
N PRO A 135 -17.19 -32.22 -16.40
CA PRO A 135 -16.76 -32.80 -17.65
C PRO A 135 -17.57 -32.18 -18.80
N SER A 136 -16.87 -31.75 -19.84
CA SER A 136 -17.43 -31.09 -21.02
C SER A 136 -18.44 -32.02 -21.75
N SER A 137 -19.68 -32.00 -21.31
CA SER A 137 -20.81 -32.45 -22.12
C SER A 137 -21.20 -31.26 -23.03
N HIS A 138 -21.17 -31.50 -24.34
CA HIS A 138 -21.54 -30.54 -25.34
C HIS A 138 -22.88 -29.89 -25.06
N VAL A 139 -22.86 -28.62 -24.66
CA VAL A 139 -24.04 -27.78 -24.66
C VAL A 139 -23.91 -26.79 -25.82
N SER A 140 -24.46 -27.21 -26.93
CA SER A 140 -24.88 -26.33 -28.00
C SER A 140 -26.14 -25.59 -27.53
N THR A 141 -26.02 -24.36 -27.10
CA THR A 141 -27.17 -23.46 -26.93
C THR A 141 -26.85 -22.13 -27.58
N PRO A 142 -27.70 -21.63 -28.49
CA PRO A 142 -27.42 -20.39 -29.22
C PRO A 142 -27.62 -19.19 -28.31
N ALA A 143 -26.59 -18.33 -28.28
CA ALA A 143 -26.65 -17.02 -27.65
C ALA A 143 -27.50 -16.08 -28.51
N SER A 144 -28.81 -16.12 -28.35
CA SER A 144 -29.72 -15.12 -28.93
C SER A 144 -31.08 -15.16 -28.26
N SER A 145 -31.17 -14.61 -27.04
CA SER A 145 -32.42 -14.12 -26.50
C SER A 145 -32.22 -13.44 -25.14
N LEU A 146 -31.57 -12.27 -25.11
CA LEU A 146 -31.67 -11.32 -23.97
C LEU A 146 -31.11 -9.95 -24.34
N PHE A 147 -31.45 -9.46 -25.55
CA PHE A 147 -31.33 -8.04 -25.86
C PHE A 147 -32.49 -7.65 -26.81
N MET A 148 -33.55 -7.14 -26.26
CA MET A 148 -34.45 -6.24 -26.98
C MET A 148 -34.50 -4.90 -26.22
N GLY A 149 -34.13 -3.83 -26.91
CA GLY A 149 -34.23 -2.47 -26.41
C GLY A 149 -33.68 -1.47 -27.43
N SER A 150 -34.50 -1.17 -28.44
CA SER A 150 -34.60 0.04 -29.27
C SER A 150 -33.33 0.71 -29.78
N GLY A 151 -33.21 0.64 -31.12
CA GLY A 151 -32.33 1.50 -31.89
C GLY A 151 -32.86 2.92 -31.96
N ASP A 152 -31.93 3.86 -32.05
CA ASP A 152 -32.11 5.11 -32.75
C ASP A 152 -30.79 5.55 -33.38
N SER A 153 -30.93 5.96 -34.64
CA SER A 153 -29.91 6.29 -35.59
C SER A 153 -29.09 7.53 -35.21
N ILE A 154 -27.78 7.42 -35.25
CA ILE A 154 -26.85 8.55 -35.13
C ILE A 154 -26.38 8.92 -36.54
N ARG A 155 -26.63 10.18 -36.92
CA ARG A 155 -26.22 10.85 -38.14
C ARG A 155 -24.74 11.20 -38.10
N ASP A 156 -24.09 11.07 -39.25
CA ASP A 156 -22.73 11.49 -39.56
C ASP A 156 -22.48 12.96 -39.20
N ILE A 157 -21.40 13.22 -38.44
CA ILE A 157 -20.85 14.57 -38.27
C ILE A 157 -19.41 14.54 -38.74
N GLU A 158 -19.15 15.25 -39.85
CA GLU A 158 -17.84 15.50 -40.43
C GLU A 158 -16.93 16.31 -39.49
N ALA A 159 -15.67 15.91 -39.42
CA ALA A 159 -14.61 16.60 -38.68
C ALA A 159 -14.08 17.82 -39.44
N PRO A 160 -13.85 18.98 -38.80
CA PRO A 160 -13.30 20.16 -39.47
C PRO A 160 -11.78 20.10 -39.62
N LYS A 161 -11.30 20.47 -40.81
CA LYS A 161 -9.89 20.58 -41.21
C LYS A 161 -9.15 21.70 -40.46
N PRO A 162 -7.87 21.54 -40.10
CA PRO A 162 -7.09 22.54 -39.37
C PRO A 162 -6.65 23.71 -40.25
N LYS A 163 -6.87 24.94 -39.78
CA LYS A 163 -6.41 26.17 -40.42
C LYS A 163 -4.92 26.42 -40.11
N ARG A 164 -4.11 26.54 -41.17
CA ARG A 164 -2.72 27.00 -41.14
C ARG A 164 -2.64 28.43 -40.58
N LYS A 165 -1.84 28.64 -39.51
CA LYS A 165 -1.41 29.98 -39.07
C LYS A 165 0.01 30.27 -39.55
N THR A 166 0.13 31.43 -40.17
CA THR A 166 1.32 32.04 -40.77
C THR A 166 2.38 32.40 -39.72
N HIS A 167 3.64 32.08 -40.00
CA HIS A 167 4.79 32.46 -39.24
C HIS A 167 4.98 33.97 -39.13
N GLN A 168 5.06 34.48 -37.89
CA GLN A 168 5.66 35.79 -37.61
C GLN A 168 7.12 35.58 -37.24
N ARG A 169 7.99 36.38 -37.83
CA ARG A 169 9.45 36.46 -37.69
C ARG A 169 9.85 36.75 -36.23
N VAL A 170 10.56 35.84 -35.59
CA VAL A 170 11.07 35.96 -34.23
C VAL A 170 12.33 36.85 -34.25
N LYS A 171 12.36 37.80 -33.32
CA LYS A 171 13.47 38.70 -32.99
C LYS A 171 14.64 37.88 -32.38
N SER A 172 15.84 38.41 -32.46
CA SER A 172 17.12 37.87 -32.01
C SER A 172 17.01 37.02 -30.73
N VAL A 173 17.36 35.75 -30.87
CA VAL A 173 17.40 34.77 -29.74
C VAL A 173 18.49 35.21 -28.76
N ASP A 174 18.14 35.34 -27.49
CA ASP A 174 19.05 35.56 -26.37
C ASP A 174 20.19 34.52 -26.46
N PRO A 175 21.49 34.91 -26.30
CA PRO A 175 22.62 33.97 -26.31
C PRO A 175 22.46 32.80 -25.34
N PHE A 176 21.70 32.99 -24.28
CA PHE A 176 21.31 31.97 -23.33
C PHE A 176 20.36 30.91 -23.94
N LEU A 177 19.33 31.33 -24.70
CA LEU A 177 18.42 30.46 -25.41
C LEU A 177 19.11 29.71 -26.58
N ALA A 178 20.06 30.32 -27.23
CA ALA A 178 20.87 29.67 -28.27
C ALA A 178 21.70 28.52 -27.69
N ARG A 179 22.34 28.73 -26.53
CA ARG A 179 23.13 27.69 -25.84
C ARG A 179 22.25 26.53 -25.31
N ILE A 180 21.01 26.81 -24.84
CA ILE A 180 20.04 25.77 -24.49
C ILE A 180 19.70 24.94 -25.72
N SER A 181 19.47 25.57 -26.90
CA SER A 181 19.14 24.85 -28.12
C SER A 181 20.32 24.00 -28.61
N GLU A 182 21.55 24.44 -28.39
CA GLU A 182 22.79 23.72 -28.72
C GLU A 182 23.01 22.49 -27.81
N LEU A 183 22.72 22.62 -26.50
CA LEU A 183 22.74 21.51 -25.55
C LEU A 183 21.62 20.48 -25.85
N GLN A 184 20.49 20.95 -26.38
CA GLN A 184 19.34 20.10 -26.77
C GLN A 184 19.50 19.48 -28.17
N SER A 185 20.34 20.04 -29.04
CA SER A 185 20.53 19.55 -30.42
C SER A 185 21.56 18.42 -30.55
N ASN A 186 22.34 18.10 -29.51
CA ASN A 186 23.19 16.92 -29.49
C ASN A 186 22.30 15.65 -29.51
N ALA A 187 22.68 14.68 -30.35
CA ALA A 187 21.89 13.48 -30.65
C ALA A 187 21.59 12.60 -29.44
N PHE A 188 22.18 12.85 -28.27
CA PHE A 188 21.94 12.12 -27.03
C PHE A 188 21.84 13.10 -25.85
N LEU A 189 20.81 12.93 -25.02
CA LEU A 189 20.74 13.57 -23.71
C LEU A 189 21.86 13.00 -22.83
N LYS A 190 22.62 13.87 -22.15
CA LYS A 190 23.65 13.46 -21.21
C LYS A 190 23.17 13.68 -19.78
N VAL A 191 23.01 12.59 -19.05
CA VAL A 191 22.61 12.60 -17.64
C VAL A 191 23.83 12.34 -16.77
N GLY A 192 24.14 13.27 -15.87
CA GLY A 192 25.26 13.22 -14.93
C GLY A 192 24.82 12.75 -13.55
N VAL A 193 25.63 11.92 -12.91
CA VAL A 193 25.48 11.47 -11.53
C VAL A 193 26.80 11.70 -10.82
N VAL A 194 26.74 12.38 -9.68
CA VAL A 194 27.90 12.73 -8.84
C VAL A 194 27.83 12.01 -7.50
N ILE A 195 28.93 12.00 -6.76
CA ILE A 195 28.99 11.53 -5.38
C ILE A 195 28.09 12.44 -4.52
N GLU A 196 27.27 11.84 -3.67
CA GLU A 196 26.48 12.59 -2.69
C GLU A 196 27.36 12.97 -1.50
N ILE A 197 27.44 14.26 -1.25
CA ILE A 197 28.36 14.85 -0.25
C ILE A 197 27.61 15.57 0.89
N ALA A 198 26.28 15.59 0.85
CA ALA A 198 25.46 16.35 1.81
C ALA A 198 25.52 15.80 3.24
N ASP A 199 25.90 14.53 3.41
CA ASP A 199 25.98 13.85 4.71
C ASP A 199 27.11 12.81 4.64
N GLU A 200 27.93 12.71 5.69
CA GLU A 200 29.00 11.72 5.80
C GLU A 200 28.48 10.27 5.67
N PHE A 201 27.23 10.04 6.07
CA PHE A 201 26.58 8.72 6.01
C PHE A 201 25.70 8.52 4.77
N GLU A 202 25.69 9.46 3.80
CA GLU A 202 24.95 9.29 2.56
C GLU A 202 25.67 8.29 1.64
N ALA A 203 25.02 7.17 1.42
CA ALA A 203 25.58 6.06 0.65
C ALA A 203 24.74 5.72 -0.59
N ARG A 204 23.66 6.44 -0.85
CA ARG A 204 22.78 6.22 -2.01
C ARG A 204 23.40 6.84 -3.27
N VAL A 205 23.00 6.30 -4.42
CA VAL A 205 23.30 6.83 -5.74
C VAL A 205 22.02 7.04 -6.54
N ALA A 206 21.98 8.09 -7.35
CA ALA A 206 20.78 8.49 -8.08
C ALA A 206 20.39 7.50 -9.19
N ILE A 207 21.35 6.83 -9.82
CA ILE A 207 21.13 5.87 -10.90
C ILE A 207 21.96 4.60 -10.63
N THR A 208 21.31 3.43 -10.68
CA THR A 208 21.96 2.11 -10.56
C THR A 208 22.36 1.57 -11.93
N PRO A 209 23.27 0.56 -12.03
CA PRO A 209 23.68 -0.03 -13.30
C PRO A 209 22.52 -0.55 -14.15
N ASP A 210 21.51 -1.18 -13.53
CA ASP A 210 20.34 -1.70 -14.24
C ASP A 210 19.52 -0.59 -14.87
N ILE A 211 19.30 0.49 -14.14
CA ILE A 211 18.60 1.69 -14.66
C ILE A 211 19.45 2.42 -15.70
N ALA A 212 20.76 2.53 -15.50
CA ALA A 212 21.65 3.07 -16.51
C ALA A 212 21.56 2.29 -17.84
N LYS A 213 21.48 0.97 -17.78
CA LYS A 213 21.26 0.11 -18.95
C LYS A 213 19.93 0.42 -19.65
N ARG A 214 18.84 0.64 -18.87
CA ARG A 214 17.51 1.05 -19.41
C ARG A 214 17.63 2.39 -20.13
N LEU A 215 18.22 3.40 -19.49
CA LEU A 215 18.40 4.74 -20.04
C LEU A 215 19.25 4.76 -21.32
N LEU A 216 20.34 3.98 -21.35
CA LEU A 216 21.20 3.84 -22.54
C LEU A 216 20.43 3.22 -23.72
N LYS A 217 19.55 2.24 -23.48
CA LYS A 217 18.67 1.69 -24.52
C LYS A 217 17.70 2.74 -25.07
N SER A 218 17.25 3.68 -24.25
CA SER A 218 16.41 4.81 -24.68
C SER A 218 17.20 5.94 -25.35
N GLY A 219 18.52 5.79 -25.54
CA GLY A 219 19.39 6.79 -26.19
C GLY A 219 19.91 7.88 -25.25
N ILE A 220 19.78 7.72 -23.94
CA ILE A 220 20.28 8.66 -22.93
C ILE A 220 21.66 8.21 -22.48
N GLN A 221 22.67 9.04 -22.68
CA GLN A 221 24.03 8.78 -22.20
C GLN A 221 24.16 9.09 -20.71
N VAL A 222 24.65 8.13 -19.92
CA VAL A 222 24.89 8.29 -18.49
C VAL A 222 26.36 8.56 -18.23
N LEU A 223 26.65 9.65 -17.52
CA LEU A 223 27.96 10.07 -17.06
C LEU A 223 28.03 9.90 -15.55
N MET A 224 28.99 9.11 -15.08
CA MET A 224 29.12 8.81 -13.64
C MET A 224 30.45 9.40 -13.12
N GLU A 225 30.40 10.06 -11.97
CA GLU A 225 31.64 10.34 -11.24
C GLU A 225 32.20 9.02 -10.68
N SER A 226 33.52 8.85 -10.74
CA SER A 226 34.18 7.65 -10.20
C SER A 226 33.84 7.45 -8.73
N ASN A 227 33.47 6.23 -8.35
CA ASN A 227 33.02 5.81 -7.04
C ASN A 227 31.66 6.38 -6.60
N ALA A 228 30.88 7.06 -7.44
CA ALA A 228 29.56 7.58 -7.05
C ALA A 228 28.60 6.48 -6.58
N GLY A 229 28.71 5.26 -7.11
CA GLY A 229 27.90 4.11 -6.71
C GLY A 229 28.45 3.29 -5.54
N LEU A 230 29.68 3.55 -5.08
CA LEU A 230 30.40 2.68 -4.15
C LEU A 230 29.68 2.51 -2.81
N GLY A 231 29.14 3.59 -2.25
CA GLY A 231 28.36 3.55 -1.01
C GLY A 231 27.10 2.67 -1.10
N GLY A 232 26.49 2.59 -2.30
CA GLY A 232 25.36 1.71 -2.60
C GLY A 232 25.72 0.27 -2.93
N GLY A 233 27.02 -0.05 -2.97
CA GLY A 233 27.53 -1.37 -3.37
C GLY A 233 27.64 -1.56 -4.89
N PHE A 234 27.57 -0.48 -5.67
CA PHE A 234 27.67 -0.51 -7.13
C PHE A 234 29.06 -0.01 -7.56
N LEU A 235 29.88 -0.89 -8.11
CA LEU A 235 31.23 -0.58 -8.54
C LEU A 235 31.26 0.10 -9.92
N ASP A 236 32.24 0.94 -10.18
CA ASP A 236 32.45 1.62 -11.46
C ASP A 236 32.52 0.63 -12.64
N GLY A 237 33.09 -0.57 -12.42
CA GLY A 237 33.12 -1.64 -13.41
C GLY A 237 31.74 -2.05 -13.91
N ALA A 238 30.75 -2.15 -13.02
CA ALA A 238 29.39 -2.51 -13.38
C ALA A 238 28.72 -1.43 -14.26
N TYR A 239 28.98 -0.16 -14.00
CA TYR A 239 28.52 0.94 -14.86
C TYR A 239 29.22 0.94 -16.22
N ALA A 240 30.53 0.69 -16.24
CA ALA A 240 31.31 0.64 -17.48
C ALA A 240 30.84 -0.54 -18.38
N GLU A 241 30.57 -1.70 -17.79
CA GLU A 241 30.05 -2.88 -18.51
C GLU A 241 28.72 -2.61 -19.24
N VAL A 242 27.85 -1.81 -18.66
CA VAL A 242 26.56 -1.45 -19.30
C VAL A 242 26.70 -0.29 -20.29
N GLY A 243 27.87 0.37 -20.37
CA GLY A 243 28.18 1.42 -21.35
C GLY A 243 28.13 2.85 -20.80
N CYS A 244 28.10 3.05 -19.48
CA CYS A 244 28.24 4.37 -18.87
C CYS A 244 29.69 4.92 -19.05
N LYS A 245 29.79 6.22 -19.12
CA LYS A 245 31.08 6.88 -19.13
C LYS A 245 31.47 7.31 -17.71
N ILE A 246 32.57 6.77 -17.19
CA ILE A 246 33.11 7.15 -15.88
C ILE A 246 34.03 8.35 -16.05
N LEU A 247 33.85 9.36 -15.20
CA LEU A 247 34.62 10.60 -15.14
C LEU A 247 35.32 10.71 -13.79
N ASN A 248 36.47 11.41 -13.73
CA ASN A 248 37.33 11.38 -12.55
C ASN A 248 36.91 12.37 -11.44
N SER A 249 36.06 13.33 -11.76
CA SER A 249 35.65 14.37 -10.83
C SER A 249 34.19 14.86 -11.07
N ALA A 250 33.58 15.38 -10.03
CA ALA A 250 32.27 16.04 -10.11
C ALA A 250 32.28 17.20 -11.12
N GLN A 251 33.40 17.99 -11.22
CA GLN A 251 33.49 19.10 -12.15
C GLN A 251 33.40 18.63 -13.61
N GLU A 252 34.08 17.53 -13.98
CA GLU A 252 33.96 16.96 -15.32
C GLU A 252 32.54 16.51 -15.65
N VAL A 253 31.80 16.01 -14.65
CA VAL A 253 30.39 15.64 -14.81
C VAL A 253 29.53 16.88 -15.03
N TYR A 254 29.68 17.91 -14.18
CA TYR A 254 28.93 19.18 -14.29
C TYR A 254 29.20 19.92 -15.62
N ASP A 255 30.40 19.86 -16.12
CA ASP A 255 30.78 20.49 -17.40
C ASP A 255 30.21 19.74 -18.62
N SER A 256 30.02 18.42 -18.50
CA SER A 256 29.65 17.55 -19.62
C SER A 256 28.18 17.20 -19.66
N ALA A 257 27.48 17.25 -18.53
CA ALA A 257 26.07 16.81 -18.40
C ALA A 257 25.09 17.92 -18.79
N SER A 258 24.02 17.55 -19.50
CA SER A 258 22.89 18.45 -19.77
C SER A 258 21.88 18.43 -18.62
N VAL A 259 21.75 17.27 -17.96
CA VAL A 259 20.89 17.05 -16.79
C VAL A 259 21.74 16.39 -15.71
N VAL A 260 21.68 16.88 -14.48
CA VAL A 260 22.31 16.25 -13.33
C VAL A 260 21.24 15.79 -12.37
N ILE A 261 21.38 14.59 -11.84
CA ILE A 261 20.42 14.01 -10.88
C ILE A 261 21.14 13.75 -9.56
N LYS A 262 20.53 14.22 -8.47
CA LYS A 262 21.04 14.04 -7.10
C LYS A 262 19.98 13.42 -6.21
N VAL A 263 20.42 12.68 -5.19
CA VAL A 263 19.56 12.10 -4.14
C VAL A 263 19.31 13.10 -3.01
N ARG A 264 20.28 13.99 -2.75
CA ARG A 264 20.22 15.02 -1.71
C ARG A 264 20.22 16.41 -2.31
N GLU A 265 19.87 17.39 -1.49
CA GLU A 265 19.97 18.81 -1.86
C GLU A 265 21.40 19.20 -2.24
N PRO A 266 21.57 20.12 -3.18
CA PRO A 266 22.89 20.63 -3.53
C PRO A 266 23.47 21.48 -2.40
N ILE A 267 24.75 21.30 -2.11
CA ILE A 267 25.46 21.99 -1.03
C ILE A 267 26.78 22.61 -1.50
N MET A 268 27.51 23.23 -0.56
CA MET A 268 28.89 23.67 -0.81
C MET A 268 29.82 22.47 -1.02
N HIS A 269 30.50 22.40 -2.16
CA HIS A 269 31.42 21.31 -2.46
C HIS A 269 32.71 21.48 -1.63
N PRO A 270 33.17 20.43 -0.93
CA PRO A 270 34.33 20.52 -0.03
C PRO A 270 35.63 20.83 -0.78
N VAL A 271 35.74 20.42 -2.05
CA VAL A 271 36.87 20.71 -2.94
C VAL A 271 36.51 21.93 -3.79
N GLY A 272 37.22 23.02 -3.61
CA GLY A 272 37.06 24.24 -4.39
C GLY A 272 36.16 25.31 -3.77
N LEU A 273 35.47 25.02 -2.63
CA LEU A 273 34.62 25.96 -1.87
C LEU A 273 33.59 26.70 -2.75
N LYS A 274 33.06 26.03 -3.78
CA LYS A 274 31.95 26.50 -4.60
C LYS A 274 30.70 25.70 -4.30
N HIS A 275 29.56 26.33 -4.42
CA HIS A 275 28.29 25.61 -4.36
C HIS A 275 28.13 24.73 -5.61
N GLU A 276 27.61 23.52 -5.47
CA GLU A 276 27.43 22.56 -6.59
C GLU A 276 26.68 23.18 -7.78
N ILE A 277 25.71 24.05 -7.52
CA ILE A 277 24.97 24.79 -8.56
C ILE A 277 25.90 25.73 -9.36
N GLU A 278 26.88 26.36 -8.70
CA GLU A 278 27.82 27.25 -9.34
C GLU A 278 28.87 26.50 -10.20
N MET A 279 29.04 25.20 -9.92
CA MET A 279 29.89 24.31 -10.72
C MET A 279 29.22 23.87 -12.01
N MET A 280 27.88 23.99 -12.10
CA MET A 280 27.13 23.54 -13.26
C MET A 280 27.18 24.52 -14.42
N THR A 281 27.11 23.97 -15.64
CA THR A 281 27.07 24.78 -16.86
C THR A 281 25.72 25.52 -16.97
N ALA A 282 25.75 26.83 -17.26
CA ALA A 282 24.52 27.59 -17.47
C ALA A 282 23.66 26.99 -18.60
N GLY A 283 22.39 26.85 -18.37
CA GLY A 283 21.41 26.16 -19.28
C GLY A 283 21.25 24.69 -19.01
N SER A 284 22.08 24.07 -18.14
CA SER A 284 21.85 22.69 -17.69
C SER A 284 20.66 22.62 -16.70
N THR A 285 20.21 21.41 -16.41
CA THR A 285 19.09 21.15 -15.49
C THR A 285 19.57 20.32 -14.32
N LEU A 286 19.22 20.73 -13.10
CA LEU A 286 19.40 19.95 -11.88
C LEU A 286 18.06 19.34 -11.45
N ILE A 287 18.04 18.03 -11.21
CA ILE A 287 16.92 17.29 -10.64
C ILE A 287 17.35 16.82 -9.24
N ALA A 288 16.79 17.41 -8.19
CA ALA A 288 17.19 17.14 -6.81
C ALA A 288 16.05 17.48 -5.82
N PRO A 289 16.07 16.99 -4.58
CA PRO A 289 15.27 17.56 -3.49
C PRO A 289 15.73 19.01 -3.23
N VAL A 290 14.81 19.91 -2.97
CA VAL A 290 15.10 21.35 -2.78
C VAL A 290 14.37 21.94 -1.58
N SER A 291 13.24 21.37 -1.18
CA SER A 291 12.34 21.90 -0.15
C SER A 291 11.99 23.38 -0.37
N PRO A 292 11.36 23.76 -1.51
CA PRO A 292 11.24 25.14 -1.97
C PRO A 292 10.45 26.07 -1.03
N GLN A 293 9.70 25.50 -0.07
CA GLN A 293 8.97 26.24 0.98
C GLN A 293 9.89 26.73 2.11
N THR A 294 11.08 26.14 2.29
CA THR A 294 12.04 26.50 3.36
C THR A 294 12.91 27.67 2.97
N GLU A 295 13.54 28.32 3.95
CA GLU A 295 14.51 29.40 3.67
C GLU A 295 15.73 28.90 2.90
N ASN A 296 16.22 27.69 3.21
CA ASN A 296 17.32 27.07 2.47
C ASN A 296 16.92 26.79 1.01
N GLY A 297 15.71 26.27 0.78
CA GLY A 297 15.20 26.06 -0.58
C GLY A 297 15.08 27.35 -1.38
N LYS A 298 14.65 28.46 -0.75
CA LYS A 298 14.62 29.78 -1.39
C LYS A 298 16.03 30.27 -1.77
N LEU A 299 17.03 30.00 -0.93
CA LEU A 299 18.43 30.33 -1.22
C LEU A 299 18.92 29.53 -2.44
N ILE A 300 18.70 28.21 -2.45
CA ILE A 300 19.05 27.31 -3.54
C ILE A 300 18.40 27.77 -4.87
N MET A 301 17.11 28.12 -4.84
CA MET A 301 16.40 28.64 -6.03
C MET A 301 17.01 29.95 -6.54
N ASN A 302 17.42 30.88 -5.67
CA ASN A 302 18.07 32.12 -6.06
C ASN A 302 19.45 31.85 -6.70
N MET A 303 20.23 30.95 -6.11
CA MET A 303 21.52 30.55 -6.67
C MET A 303 21.38 29.91 -8.06
N ALA A 304 20.40 29.02 -8.24
CA ALA A 304 20.11 28.39 -9.52
C ALA A 304 19.69 29.44 -10.58
N ARG A 305 18.88 30.43 -10.18
CA ARG A 305 18.51 31.55 -11.06
C ARG A 305 19.71 32.37 -11.49
N GLU A 306 20.63 32.69 -10.57
CA GLU A 306 21.82 33.48 -10.84
C GLU A 306 22.83 32.72 -11.74
N ALA A 307 23.05 31.41 -11.44
CA ALA A 307 23.88 30.54 -12.25
C ALA A 307 23.27 30.22 -13.62
N GLY A 308 21.95 30.44 -13.79
CA GLY A 308 21.26 30.12 -15.04
C GLY A 308 20.98 28.63 -15.21
N VAL A 309 20.91 27.89 -14.11
CA VAL A 309 20.59 26.45 -14.06
C VAL A 309 19.08 26.28 -13.89
N ASN A 310 18.46 25.39 -14.68
CA ASN A 310 17.07 25.00 -14.45
C ASN A 310 17.00 24.05 -13.24
N LEU A 311 15.99 24.19 -12.41
CA LEU A 311 15.87 23.42 -11.17
C LEU A 311 14.52 22.75 -11.08
N LEU A 312 14.54 21.43 -11.00
CA LEU A 312 13.37 20.57 -10.81
C LEU A 312 13.44 19.91 -9.43
N ALA A 313 12.49 20.26 -8.56
CA ALA A 313 12.42 19.77 -7.20
C ALA A 313 11.60 18.48 -7.14
N VAL A 314 12.25 17.33 -6.91
CA VAL A 314 11.57 16.01 -6.83
C VAL A 314 10.66 15.87 -5.62
N ASP A 315 10.89 16.63 -4.57
CA ASP A 315 10.07 16.71 -3.37
C ASP A 315 8.86 17.65 -3.51
N ALA A 316 8.77 18.39 -4.63
CA ALA A 316 7.62 19.22 -5.00
C ALA A 316 6.71 18.58 -6.06
N ILE A 317 6.92 17.31 -6.39
CA ILE A 317 6.05 16.55 -7.29
C ILE A 317 4.64 16.49 -6.69
N PRO A 318 3.59 16.88 -7.44
CA PRO A 318 2.22 16.90 -6.93
C PRO A 318 1.73 15.48 -6.64
N ARG A 319 0.99 15.31 -5.53
CA ARG A 319 0.44 14.02 -5.10
C ARG A 319 -0.85 13.69 -5.86
N ILE A 320 -0.71 13.33 -7.13
CA ILE A 320 -1.79 12.88 -8.00
C ILE A 320 -1.51 11.46 -8.51
N SER A 321 -2.55 10.73 -8.88
CA SER A 321 -2.47 9.30 -9.22
C SER A 321 -1.41 8.99 -10.28
N ARG A 322 -1.31 9.80 -11.35
CA ARG A 322 -0.33 9.59 -12.42
C ARG A 322 1.13 9.88 -12.02
N ALA A 323 1.37 10.58 -10.90
CA ALA A 323 2.70 10.91 -10.41
C ALA A 323 3.22 9.93 -9.35
N GLN A 324 2.46 8.90 -8.98
CA GLN A 324 2.82 7.98 -7.91
C GLN A 324 4.13 7.22 -8.19
N ASN A 325 4.38 6.85 -9.45
CA ASN A 325 5.63 6.20 -9.86
C ASN A 325 6.85 7.13 -9.86
N LEU A 326 6.63 8.44 -9.73
CA LEU A 326 7.66 9.48 -9.64
C LEU A 326 7.94 9.91 -8.19
N ASP A 327 7.09 9.49 -7.23
CA ASP A 327 7.12 9.93 -5.83
C ASP A 327 8.32 9.32 -5.08
N THR A 328 9.43 10.06 -5.08
CA THR A 328 10.64 9.70 -4.35
C THR A 328 10.46 9.76 -2.85
N LEU A 329 9.60 10.65 -2.34
CA LEU A 329 9.34 10.78 -0.91
C LEU A 329 8.70 9.52 -0.35
N SER A 330 7.68 9.00 -1.03
CA SER A 330 7.03 7.74 -0.63
C SER A 330 7.96 6.54 -0.73
N SER A 331 8.75 6.43 -1.80
CA SER A 331 9.69 5.32 -1.98
C SER A 331 10.75 5.29 -0.88
N GLN A 332 11.33 6.43 -0.52
CA GLN A 332 12.36 6.54 0.52
C GLN A 332 11.76 6.42 1.94
N SER A 333 10.57 6.97 2.18
CA SER A 333 9.86 6.84 3.46
C SER A 333 9.52 5.39 3.79
N LYS A 334 9.14 4.58 2.79
CA LYS A 334 8.88 3.15 2.99
C LYS A 334 10.13 2.42 3.52
N ILE A 335 11.30 2.71 2.96
CA ILE A 335 12.57 2.13 3.41
C ILE A 335 12.92 2.63 4.81
N ALA A 336 12.74 3.92 5.08
CA ALA A 336 13.02 4.49 6.38
C ALA A 336 12.18 3.84 7.49
N GLY A 337 10.87 3.60 7.24
CA GLY A 337 9.98 2.91 8.18
C GLY A 337 10.40 1.46 8.43
N TYR A 338 10.75 0.72 7.38
CA TYR A 338 11.30 -0.64 7.51
C TYR A 338 12.60 -0.63 8.32
N ARG A 339 13.56 0.24 7.98
CA ARG A 339 14.85 0.33 8.67
C ARG A 339 14.71 0.75 10.12
N ALA A 340 13.76 1.62 10.45
CA ALA A 340 13.49 2.03 11.81
C ALA A 340 13.20 0.85 12.75
N VAL A 341 12.41 -0.12 12.29
CA VAL A 341 12.13 -1.34 13.07
C VAL A 341 13.38 -2.19 13.23
N ILE A 342 14.19 -2.33 12.20
CA ILE A 342 15.44 -3.10 12.25
C ILE A 342 16.45 -2.47 13.24
N GLU A 343 16.61 -1.13 13.21
CA GLU A 343 17.45 -0.41 14.18
C GLU A 343 16.91 -0.57 15.61
N ALA A 344 15.59 -0.44 15.79
CA ALA A 344 14.96 -0.64 17.09
C ALA A 344 15.20 -2.06 17.62
N ALA A 345 14.98 -3.08 16.79
CA ALA A 345 15.17 -4.47 17.17
C ALA A 345 16.63 -4.80 17.52
N TYR A 346 17.60 -4.25 16.75
CA TYR A 346 19.02 -4.40 17.02
C TYR A 346 19.43 -3.83 18.38
N ILE A 347 18.90 -2.65 18.73
CA ILE A 347 19.23 -1.97 20.00
C ILE A 347 18.48 -2.57 21.18
N TYR A 348 17.23 -3.02 20.97
CA TYR A 348 16.38 -3.61 21.99
C TYR A 348 16.95 -4.90 22.57
N GLN A 349 17.68 -5.70 21.79
CA GLN A 349 18.40 -6.91 22.19
C GLN A 349 17.54 -7.95 22.91
N ARG A 350 16.23 -7.99 22.66
CA ARG A 350 15.27 -8.97 23.16
C ARG A 350 14.44 -9.50 22.03
N PHE A 351 13.67 -10.56 22.25
CA PHE A 351 12.78 -11.13 21.26
C PHE A 351 11.70 -10.12 20.84
N MET A 352 11.41 -10.04 19.54
CA MET A 352 10.28 -9.28 19.03
C MET A 352 8.98 -10.07 19.15
N ASN A 353 8.99 -11.36 18.87
CA ASN A 353 7.89 -12.30 19.05
C ASN A 353 7.87 -12.90 20.46
N GLY A 354 6.77 -13.54 20.83
CA GLY A 354 6.70 -14.36 22.03
C GLY A 354 7.45 -15.67 21.83
N GLU A 355 8.27 -16.06 22.82
CA GLU A 355 9.06 -17.29 22.78
C GLU A 355 8.88 -18.11 24.04
N VAL A 356 8.75 -19.44 23.85
CA VAL A 356 8.70 -20.40 24.94
C VAL A 356 9.83 -21.42 24.77
N THR A 357 10.74 -21.45 25.71
CA THR A 357 11.90 -22.33 25.69
C THR A 357 12.01 -23.09 27.01
N SER A 358 12.91 -24.08 27.08
CA SER A 358 13.24 -24.77 28.33
C SER A 358 13.84 -23.82 29.40
N ALA A 359 14.35 -22.67 29.01
CA ALA A 359 14.89 -21.63 29.88
C ALA A 359 13.84 -20.63 30.38
N GLY A 360 12.61 -20.71 29.90
CA GLY A 360 11.50 -19.84 30.31
C GLY A 360 10.63 -19.35 29.14
N SER A 361 9.60 -18.61 29.52
CA SER A 361 8.65 -17.96 28.58
C SER A 361 8.94 -16.47 28.55
N PHE A 362 9.04 -15.92 27.35
CA PHE A 362 9.28 -14.50 27.03
C PHE A 362 8.11 -13.94 26.23
N GLY A 363 7.53 -12.84 26.72
CA GLY A 363 6.43 -12.18 26.04
C GLY A 363 6.90 -11.45 24.77
N ALA A 364 5.98 -11.27 23.81
CA ALA A 364 6.22 -10.47 22.61
C ALA A 364 6.47 -8.99 22.98
N CYS A 365 7.33 -8.33 22.18
CA CYS A 365 7.59 -6.91 22.28
C CYS A 365 6.34 -6.10 21.89
N LYS A 366 5.99 -5.09 22.69
CA LYS A 366 4.94 -4.14 22.34
C LYS A 366 5.56 -2.93 21.64
N VAL A 367 5.12 -2.65 20.44
CA VAL A 367 5.60 -1.55 19.60
C VAL A 367 4.49 -0.54 19.37
N LEU A 368 4.74 0.73 19.67
CA LEU A 368 3.86 1.84 19.34
C LEU A 368 4.40 2.55 18.10
N VAL A 369 3.56 2.72 17.06
CA VAL A 369 3.88 3.52 15.89
C VAL A 369 2.98 4.76 15.86
N ILE A 370 3.58 5.95 15.86
CA ILE A 370 2.88 7.22 15.81
C ILE A 370 3.00 7.82 14.41
N GLY A 371 1.89 7.91 13.72
CA GLY A 371 1.76 8.26 12.31
C GLY A 371 1.61 7.02 11.42
N ALA A 372 0.46 6.90 10.75
CA ALA A 372 0.16 5.82 9.79
C ALA A 372 0.31 6.29 8.31
N GLY A 373 1.31 7.11 8.05
CA GLY A 373 1.76 7.43 6.68
C GLY A 373 2.57 6.28 6.08
N VAL A 374 3.22 6.50 4.92
CA VAL A 374 3.98 5.46 4.21
C VAL A 374 5.08 4.84 5.09
N ALA A 375 5.82 5.66 5.84
CA ALA A 375 6.84 5.18 6.77
C ALA A 375 6.24 4.40 7.94
N GLY A 376 5.14 4.92 8.54
CA GLY A 376 4.46 4.27 9.64
C GLY A 376 3.86 2.92 9.26
N LEU A 377 3.16 2.84 8.13
CA LEU A 377 2.61 1.57 7.62
C LEU A 377 3.71 0.54 7.31
N ALA A 378 4.86 0.99 6.79
CA ALA A 378 6.01 0.11 6.58
C ALA A 378 6.59 -0.38 7.91
N ALA A 379 6.66 0.47 8.94
CA ALA A 379 7.09 0.09 10.28
C ALA A 379 6.10 -0.89 10.94
N ILE A 380 4.79 -0.63 10.84
CA ILE A 380 3.73 -1.50 11.35
C ILE A 380 3.85 -2.89 10.72
N ALA A 381 3.87 -2.97 9.38
CA ALA A 381 3.99 -4.24 8.67
C ALA A 381 5.26 -5.01 9.07
N THR A 382 6.39 -4.31 9.18
CA THR A 382 7.67 -4.94 9.54
C THR A 382 7.65 -5.47 10.97
N ALA A 383 7.18 -4.68 11.93
CA ALA A 383 7.12 -5.09 13.34
C ALA A 383 6.12 -6.25 13.56
N SER A 384 4.96 -6.21 12.88
CA SER A 384 3.98 -7.31 12.90
C SER A 384 4.55 -8.59 12.30
N ASN A 385 5.27 -8.51 11.18
CA ASN A 385 5.94 -9.66 10.55
C ASN A 385 7.05 -10.25 11.42
N MET A 386 7.67 -9.45 12.32
CA MET A 386 8.62 -9.92 13.31
C MET A 386 7.93 -10.52 14.55
N GLY A 387 6.60 -10.57 14.59
CA GLY A 387 5.83 -11.15 15.69
C GLY A 387 5.63 -10.24 16.88
N ALA A 388 5.87 -8.94 16.77
CA ALA A 388 5.60 -7.96 17.82
C ALA A 388 4.09 -7.67 17.94
N ILE A 389 3.66 -7.25 19.12
CA ILE A 389 2.32 -6.70 19.36
C ILE A 389 2.37 -5.23 18.96
N VAL A 390 1.77 -4.87 17.81
CA VAL A 390 1.86 -3.52 17.27
C VAL A 390 0.58 -2.73 17.56
N ARG A 391 0.77 -1.53 18.09
CA ARG A 391 -0.27 -0.50 18.24
C ARG A 391 0.09 0.70 17.38
N ALA A 392 -0.87 1.33 16.76
CA ALA A 392 -0.63 2.50 15.93
C ALA A 392 -1.63 3.61 16.19
N PHE A 393 -1.18 4.83 16.01
CA PHE A 393 -1.98 6.04 16.12
C PHE A 393 -1.80 6.91 14.88
N ASP A 394 -2.89 7.48 14.36
CA ASP A 394 -2.89 8.57 13.39
C ASP A 394 -4.09 9.47 13.64
N THR A 395 -3.94 10.77 13.42
CA THR A 395 -5.04 11.74 13.55
C THR A 395 -6.14 11.54 12.50
N ARG A 396 -5.81 10.84 11.38
CA ARG A 396 -6.74 10.51 10.30
C ARG A 396 -7.37 9.15 10.56
N LEU A 397 -8.65 9.13 10.90
CA LEU A 397 -9.39 7.89 11.14
C LEU A 397 -9.48 6.98 9.91
N GLU A 398 -9.34 7.53 8.70
CA GLU A 398 -9.29 6.79 7.44
C GLU A 398 -8.14 5.77 7.37
N CYS A 399 -7.07 6.00 8.16
CA CYS A 399 -5.93 5.10 8.24
C CYS A 399 -6.22 3.83 9.06
N ARG A 400 -7.31 3.79 9.84
CA ARG A 400 -7.67 2.66 10.72
C ARG A 400 -7.70 1.34 9.97
N GLU A 401 -8.46 1.25 8.87
CA GLU A 401 -8.56 0.02 8.09
C GLU A 401 -7.21 -0.47 7.54
N GLN A 402 -6.32 0.47 7.22
CA GLN A 402 -4.98 0.14 6.73
C GLN A 402 -4.12 -0.46 7.84
N VAL A 403 -4.16 0.12 9.04
CA VAL A 403 -3.44 -0.34 10.23
C VAL A 403 -3.95 -1.73 10.67
N GLU A 404 -5.26 -1.88 10.80
CA GLU A 404 -5.89 -3.14 11.21
C GLU A 404 -5.64 -4.26 10.18
N SER A 405 -5.61 -3.94 8.88
CA SER A 405 -5.28 -4.91 7.83
C SER A 405 -3.84 -5.44 7.87
N LEU A 406 -2.94 -4.73 8.56
CA LEU A 406 -1.56 -5.15 8.81
C LEU A 406 -1.40 -5.89 10.15
N GLY A 407 -2.50 -6.20 10.84
CA GLY A 407 -2.50 -6.94 12.10
C GLY A 407 -2.16 -6.09 13.33
N ALA A 408 -2.26 -4.76 13.25
CA ALA A 408 -2.00 -3.85 14.36
C ALA A 408 -3.30 -3.28 14.95
N GLU A 409 -3.27 -2.93 16.22
CA GLU A 409 -4.36 -2.24 16.93
C GLU A 409 -4.30 -0.74 16.64
N PHE A 410 -5.42 -0.15 16.15
CA PHE A 410 -5.52 1.30 15.96
C PHE A 410 -6.02 1.97 17.23
N LEU A 411 -5.23 2.90 17.77
CA LEU A 411 -5.54 3.64 18.98
C LEU A 411 -6.34 4.91 18.68
N VAL A 412 -7.32 5.19 19.51
CA VAL A 412 -8.11 6.43 19.47
C VAL A 412 -8.10 7.06 20.85
N PRO A 413 -7.84 8.38 20.98
CA PRO A 413 -8.01 9.07 22.25
C PRO A 413 -9.45 8.94 22.75
N LYS A 414 -9.65 8.77 24.06
CA LYS A 414 -10.98 8.69 24.67
C LYS A 414 -11.53 10.10 24.87
N PHE A 415 -12.67 10.39 24.25
CA PHE A 415 -13.45 11.61 24.49
C PHE A 415 -14.66 11.28 25.38
N ASP A 416 -15.11 12.23 26.20
CA ASP A 416 -16.38 12.13 26.89
C ASP A 416 -17.50 12.30 25.86
N GLU A 417 -18.65 11.62 26.04
CA GLU A 417 -19.68 11.38 25.02
C GLU A 417 -20.34 12.65 24.39
N GLU A 418 -19.96 13.85 24.83
CA GLU A 418 -20.54 15.13 24.34
C GLU A 418 -19.73 15.80 23.20
N ASP A 419 -18.52 15.31 22.85
CA ASP A 419 -17.59 15.98 21.91
C ASP A 419 -17.43 15.28 20.54
N GLU A 420 -18.34 14.37 20.16
CA GLU A 420 -18.21 13.53 18.95
C GLU A 420 -18.50 14.24 17.61
N GLU A 421 -18.91 15.49 17.58
CA GLU A 421 -19.22 16.22 16.33
C GLU A 421 -18.08 17.15 15.85
N GLY A 422 -16.95 16.59 15.46
CA GLY A 422 -15.92 17.26 14.68
C GLY A 422 -15.79 16.67 13.29
N ASP A 423 -16.39 17.32 12.28
CA ASP A 423 -16.28 16.98 10.85
C ASP A 423 -14.85 16.70 10.41
N LEU A 424 -14.55 15.42 10.12
CA LEU A 424 -13.27 14.89 9.67
C LEU A 424 -13.26 14.68 8.14
N GLU A 425 -13.52 15.72 7.33
CA GLU A 425 -13.40 15.59 5.88
C GLU A 425 -12.17 16.33 5.31
N GLY A 426 -11.25 15.52 4.77
CA GLY A 426 -10.59 15.71 3.48
C GLY A 426 -9.49 16.76 3.33
N THR A 427 -8.28 16.48 3.81
CA THR A 427 -7.01 16.78 3.10
C THR A 427 -5.96 15.79 3.62
N GLY A 428 -5.12 15.21 2.77
CA GLY A 428 -4.13 14.17 3.15
C GLY A 428 -3.04 14.59 4.16
N TYR A 429 -3.22 15.68 4.89
CA TYR A 429 -2.39 16.15 6.01
C TYR A 429 -3.27 16.42 7.21
N SER A 430 -2.75 16.12 8.42
CA SER A 430 -3.45 16.39 9.68
C SER A 430 -3.76 17.89 9.83
N ARG A 431 -5.01 18.21 10.19
CA ARG A 431 -5.44 19.56 10.55
C ARG A 431 -4.82 19.97 11.89
N ILE A 432 -4.75 21.29 12.14
CA ILE A 432 -4.47 21.83 13.46
C ILE A 432 -5.67 21.47 14.34
N MET A 433 -5.47 20.52 15.24
CA MET A 433 -6.47 20.03 16.18
C MET A 433 -6.61 21.02 17.36
N SER A 434 -7.72 20.91 18.12
CA SER A 434 -7.93 21.73 19.32
C SER A 434 -6.86 21.43 20.39
N GLU A 435 -6.59 22.39 21.29
CA GLU A 435 -5.67 22.18 22.43
C GLU A 435 -6.13 21.01 23.31
N GLU A 436 -7.43 20.81 23.44
CA GLU A 436 -8.03 19.72 24.19
C GLU A 436 -7.74 18.35 23.58
N TYR A 437 -7.87 18.22 22.25
CA TYR A 437 -7.47 17.01 21.53
C TYR A 437 -5.98 16.71 21.75
N TYR A 438 -5.13 17.73 21.64
CA TYR A 438 -3.70 17.58 21.86
C TYR A 438 -3.36 17.10 23.28
N MET A 439 -4.07 17.58 24.31
CA MET A 439 -3.87 17.13 25.68
C MET A 439 -4.27 15.65 25.87
N LYS A 440 -5.40 15.21 25.29
CA LYS A 440 -5.85 13.82 25.34
C LYS A 440 -4.91 12.89 24.55
N GLU A 441 -4.40 13.35 23.42
CA GLU A 441 -3.37 12.65 22.64
C GLU A 441 -2.08 12.45 23.44
N MET A 442 -1.60 13.48 24.14
CA MET A 442 -0.43 13.40 25.01
C MET A 442 -0.66 12.42 26.17
N GLU A 443 -1.86 12.38 26.74
CA GLU A 443 -2.22 11.44 27.80
C GLU A 443 -2.21 9.99 27.29
N LEU A 444 -2.78 9.76 26.11
CA LEU A 444 -2.74 8.46 25.44
C LEU A 444 -1.27 7.99 25.27
N PHE A 445 -0.40 8.83 24.74
CA PHE A 445 1.01 8.45 24.54
C PHE A 445 1.74 8.22 25.87
N ARG A 446 1.42 8.95 26.91
CA ARG A 446 1.97 8.74 28.28
C ARG A 446 1.53 7.38 28.85
N GLU A 447 0.28 6.97 28.60
CA GLU A 447 -0.19 5.65 29.03
C GLU A 447 0.47 4.53 28.21
N GLN A 448 0.55 4.69 26.89
CA GLN A 448 1.20 3.70 26.04
C GLN A 448 2.70 3.56 26.32
N ALA A 449 3.39 4.63 26.68
CA ALA A 449 4.80 4.61 27.02
C ALA A 449 5.11 3.73 28.24
N LYS A 450 4.16 3.52 29.17
CA LYS A 450 4.32 2.60 30.29
C LYS A 450 4.37 1.13 29.87
N GLU A 451 3.72 0.79 28.75
CA GLU A 451 3.55 -0.59 28.31
C GLU A 451 4.46 -0.97 27.14
N CYS A 452 4.72 -0.01 26.24
CA CYS A 452 5.48 -0.25 25.02
C CYS A 452 6.99 -0.20 25.28
N GLN A 453 7.71 -1.15 24.68
CA GLN A 453 9.17 -1.21 24.75
C GLN A 453 9.82 -0.48 23.58
N ILE A 454 9.12 -0.36 22.44
CA ILE A 454 9.61 0.36 21.26
C ILE A 454 8.55 1.38 20.87
N ILE A 455 8.98 2.61 20.62
CA ILE A 455 8.14 3.68 20.05
C ILE A 455 8.80 4.16 18.76
N ILE A 456 8.05 4.17 17.68
CA ILE A 456 8.49 4.69 16.37
C ILE A 456 7.61 5.88 15.99
N THR A 457 8.22 7.05 15.82
CA THR A 457 7.49 8.27 15.48
C THR A 457 7.77 8.69 14.04
N THR A 458 6.71 9.01 13.30
CA THR A 458 6.79 9.36 11.87
C THR A 458 6.01 10.62 11.52
N ALA A 459 5.54 11.39 12.52
CA ALA A 459 4.73 12.56 12.31
C ALA A 459 5.58 13.75 11.84
N ALA A 460 5.53 14.05 10.55
CA ALA A 460 6.24 15.17 9.94
C ALA A 460 5.26 16.09 9.21
N ILE A 461 5.45 17.39 9.36
CA ILE A 461 4.70 18.43 8.65
C ILE A 461 5.64 19.05 7.62
N PRO A 462 5.34 18.96 6.31
CA PRO A 462 6.21 19.55 5.30
C PRO A 462 6.42 21.05 5.49
N GLY A 463 7.69 21.46 5.56
CA GLY A 463 8.06 22.87 5.69
C GLY A 463 7.85 23.47 7.08
N ALA A 464 7.48 22.69 8.08
CA ALA A 464 7.32 23.13 9.47
C ALA A 464 8.08 22.22 10.45
N PRO A 465 8.41 22.70 11.67
CA PRO A 465 8.97 21.84 12.72
C PRO A 465 8.03 20.68 13.06
N ALA A 466 8.61 19.51 13.36
CA ALA A 466 7.86 18.35 13.78
C ALA A 466 7.12 18.62 15.12
N PRO A 467 5.87 18.16 15.28
CA PRO A 467 5.13 18.28 16.54
C PRO A 467 5.81 17.44 17.63
N LYS A 468 5.85 17.96 18.85
CA LYS A 468 6.37 17.22 20.01
C LYS A 468 5.27 16.34 20.58
N LEU A 469 5.36 15.02 20.34
CA LEU A 469 4.35 14.04 20.72
C LEU A 469 4.75 13.20 21.91
N ILE A 470 6.05 12.91 22.05
CA ILE A 470 6.59 12.17 23.18
C ILE A 470 7.34 13.13 24.08
N MET A 471 6.69 13.50 25.18
CA MET A 471 7.25 14.40 26.18
C MET A 471 8.21 13.66 27.12
N LYS A 472 9.02 14.40 27.84
CA LYS A 472 10.02 13.84 28.78
C LYS A 472 9.38 12.91 29.82
N ASP A 473 8.25 13.28 30.39
CA ASP A 473 7.52 12.50 31.39
C ASP A 473 7.03 11.14 30.83
N ALA A 474 6.68 11.07 29.54
CA ALA A 474 6.37 9.80 28.87
C ALA A 474 7.63 8.93 28.76
N VAL A 475 8.79 9.51 28.42
CA VAL A 475 10.07 8.78 28.35
C VAL A 475 10.50 8.30 29.73
N ASP A 476 10.30 9.11 30.78
CA ASP A 476 10.60 8.74 32.17
C ASP A 476 9.79 7.52 32.64
N ASN A 477 8.60 7.30 32.05
CA ASN A 477 7.72 6.15 32.37
C ASN A 477 8.06 4.88 31.59
N MET A 478 8.90 4.94 30.57
CA MET A 478 9.28 3.75 29.79
C MET A 478 10.14 2.78 30.59
N CYS A 479 10.01 1.49 30.28
CA CYS A 479 10.83 0.46 30.88
C CYS A 479 12.32 0.60 30.53
N PRO A 480 13.26 0.24 31.44
CA PRO A 480 14.68 0.20 31.10
C PRO A 480 14.98 -0.73 29.92
N GLY A 481 15.80 -0.26 28.99
CA GLY A 481 16.14 -0.96 27.75
C GLY A 481 15.14 -0.71 26.61
N SER A 482 14.18 0.19 26.80
CA SER A 482 13.27 0.62 25.73
C SER A 482 13.98 1.49 24.68
N VAL A 483 13.40 1.53 23.48
CA VAL A 483 13.96 2.24 22.34
C VAL A 483 12.93 3.17 21.73
N ILE A 484 13.33 4.40 21.43
CA ILE A 484 12.54 5.35 20.62
C ILE A 484 13.29 5.56 19.31
N VAL A 485 12.60 5.40 18.17
CA VAL A 485 13.13 5.76 16.84
C VAL A 485 12.34 6.91 16.29
N ASP A 486 12.98 8.05 16.12
CA ASP A 486 12.34 9.29 15.69
C ASP A 486 12.71 9.60 14.23
N LEU A 487 11.78 9.31 13.30
CA LEU A 487 11.98 9.56 11.86
C LEU A 487 11.83 11.03 11.49
N ALA A 488 11.27 11.85 12.38
CA ALA A 488 11.13 13.29 12.19
C ALA A 488 12.33 14.09 12.73
N ALA A 489 13.44 13.41 13.07
CA ALA A 489 14.61 14.00 13.70
C ALA A 489 15.16 15.23 12.94
N SER A 490 15.23 15.18 11.60
CA SER A 490 15.72 16.27 10.74
C SER A 490 14.90 17.56 10.86
N THR A 491 13.63 17.47 11.25
CA THR A 491 12.73 18.62 11.46
C THR A 491 12.51 18.96 12.94
N GLY A 492 13.44 18.52 13.79
CA GLY A 492 13.42 18.75 15.22
C GLY A 492 12.93 17.57 16.07
N GLY A 493 12.33 16.57 15.48
CA GLY A 493 11.88 15.33 16.11
C GLY A 493 10.55 15.41 16.86
N ASN A 494 9.85 14.27 16.94
CA ASN A 494 8.60 14.11 17.68
C ASN A 494 8.81 13.85 19.17
N CYS A 495 9.97 13.36 19.58
CA CYS A 495 10.32 13.24 20.98
C CYS A 495 10.99 14.54 21.48
N GLN A 496 10.61 14.98 22.68
CA GLN A 496 11.20 16.18 23.29
C GLN A 496 12.72 16.05 23.50
N LEU A 497 13.20 14.83 23.73
CA LEU A 497 14.60 14.53 23.99
C LEU A 497 15.40 14.15 22.76
N THR A 498 14.81 14.24 21.56
CA THR A 498 15.49 13.95 20.28
C THR A 498 16.67 14.90 20.07
N LYS A 499 17.81 14.33 19.70
CA LYS A 499 19.01 15.04 19.25
C LYS A 499 19.28 14.61 17.81
N PRO A 500 18.99 15.44 16.80
CA PRO A 500 19.13 15.09 15.38
C PRO A 500 20.51 14.53 15.03
N GLY A 501 20.56 13.56 14.13
CA GLY A 501 21.78 12.92 13.66
C GLY A 501 22.45 11.95 14.65
N THR A 502 21.91 11.77 15.85
CA THR A 502 22.59 11.01 16.91
C THR A 502 21.79 9.81 17.40
N ILE A 503 22.52 8.88 18.06
CA ILE A 503 21.95 7.85 18.92
C ILE A 503 22.49 8.09 20.33
N TRP A 504 21.62 8.11 21.31
CA TRP A 504 22.05 8.31 22.70
C TRP A 504 21.07 7.69 23.67
N THR A 505 21.55 7.35 24.87
CA THR A 505 20.73 6.72 25.90
C THR A 505 20.42 7.73 27.02
N TYR A 506 19.13 7.99 27.19
CA TYR A 506 18.62 8.86 28.24
C TYR A 506 18.60 8.11 29.56
N ASP A 507 19.19 8.69 30.60
CA ASP A 507 19.25 8.19 31.98
C ASP A 507 19.68 6.69 32.08
N GLN A 508 20.54 6.23 31.18
CA GLN A 508 20.95 4.83 31.02
C GLN A 508 19.78 3.83 30.90
N ARG A 509 18.60 4.29 30.54
CA ARG A 509 17.35 3.51 30.49
C ARG A 509 16.73 3.42 29.12
N VAL A 510 16.58 4.52 28.42
CA VAL A 510 15.88 4.59 27.11
C VAL A 510 16.83 5.08 26.04
N THR A 511 16.98 4.31 24.98
CA THR A 511 17.82 4.70 23.84
C THR A 511 16.98 5.41 22.80
N ILE A 512 17.41 6.62 22.40
CA ILE A 512 16.76 7.44 21.39
C ILE A 512 17.62 7.43 20.14
N VAL A 513 17.05 6.92 19.04
CA VAL A 513 17.65 6.84 17.71
C VAL A 513 17.05 7.97 16.87
N ALA A 514 17.86 8.89 16.47
CA ALA A 514 17.45 10.10 15.76
C ALA A 514 18.29 10.33 14.49
N TYR A 515 18.52 9.26 13.72
CA TYR A 515 19.24 9.35 12.45
C TYR A 515 18.44 10.16 11.42
N ASP A 516 19.08 11.13 10.80
CA ASP A 516 18.46 11.97 9.77
C ASP A 516 18.26 11.25 8.44
N ASN A 517 18.92 10.10 8.27
CA ASN A 517 19.03 9.43 6.97
C ASN A 517 18.91 7.90 7.09
N LEU A 518 17.78 7.41 7.62
CA LEU A 518 17.54 5.97 7.77
C LEU A 518 17.48 5.23 6.42
N SER A 519 17.02 5.87 5.35
CA SER A 519 16.96 5.25 4.02
C SER A 519 18.36 4.99 3.44
N SER A 520 19.35 5.84 3.72
CA SER A 520 20.73 5.65 3.32
C SER A 520 21.39 4.43 3.97
N ARG A 521 20.91 4.02 5.17
CA ARG A 521 21.39 2.81 5.86
C ARG A 521 20.91 1.50 5.19
N MET A 522 20.13 1.61 4.10
CA MET A 522 19.77 0.54 3.16
C MET A 522 20.06 1.01 1.73
N SER A 523 21.27 1.53 1.51
CA SER A 523 21.70 2.26 0.33
C SER A 523 21.43 1.52 -0.97
N TRP A 524 21.67 0.21 -1.04
CA TRP A 524 21.43 -0.60 -2.24
C TRP A 524 19.96 -0.55 -2.67
N GLN A 525 19.05 -0.86 -1.75
CA GLN A 525 17.61 -0.89 -2.05
C GLN A 525 17.06 0.51 -2.26
N ALA A 526 17.51 1.48 -1.47
CA ALA A 526 17.10 2.87 -1.57
C ALA A 526 17.51 3.50 -2.90
N SER A 527 18.74 3.22 -3.36
CA SER A 527 19.22 3.63 -4.68
C SER A 527 18.42 3.00 -5.81
N SER A 528 18.11 1.70 -5.71
CA SER A 528 17.33 1.00 -6.73
C SER A 528 15.92 1.59 -6.87
N MET A 529 15.24 1.89 -5.76
CA MET A 529 13.92 2.52 -5.80
C MET A 529 13.97 3.96 -6.29
N TYR A 530 14.96 4.75 -5.85
CA TYR A 530 15.15 6.11 -6.31
C TYR A 530 15.46 6.17 -7.80
N ALA A 531 16.37 5.32 -8.28
CA ALA A 531 16.75 5.24 -9.68
C ALA A 531 15.55 4.89 -10.59
N ASN A 532 14.64 4.01 -10.13
CA ASN A 532 13.40 3.73 -10.86
C ASN A 532 12.50 4.97 -10.95
N ASN A 533 12.32 5.71 -9.84
CA ASN A 533 11.58 6.97 -9.88
C ASN A 533 12.21 7.95 -10.88
N MET A 534 13.53 8.06 -10.91
CA MET A 534 14.25 8.95 -11.84
C MET A 534 14.15 8.49 -13.29
N ALA A 535 14.19 7.18 -13.56
CA ALA A 535 13.98 6.66 -14.90
C ALA A 535 12.57 7.01 -15.42
N ASN A 536 11.54 6.80 -14.61
CA ASN A 536 10.18 7.16 -14.97
C ASN A 536 10.00 8.67 -15.17
N LEU A 537 10.69 9.48 -14.36
CA LEU A 537 10.72 10.94 -14.54
C LEU A 537 11.41 11.36 -15.84
N LEU A 538 12.54 10.73 -16.18
CA LEU A 538 13.21 10.98 -17.44
C LEU A 538 12.36 10.55 -18.63
N ASP A 539 11.63 9.46 -18.55
CA ASP A 539 10.68 9.03 -19.59
C ASP A 539 9.57 10.07 -19.81
N LEU A 540 9.07 10.69 -18.73
CA LEU A 540 8.09 11.80 -18.82
C LEU A 540 8.69 13.05 -19.48
N LEU A 541 9.96 13.38 -19.17
CA LEU A 541 10.65 14.58 -19.67
C LEU A 541 11.26 14.38 -21.07
N CYS A 542 11.48 13.13 -21.51
CA CYS A 542 12.08 12.80 -22.81
C CYS A 542 11.00 12.33 -23.79
N LYS A 543 10.52 13.25 -24.63
CA LYS A 543 9.58 12.94 -25.70
C LYS A 543 10.32 12.91 -27.05
N GLU A 544 10.20 11.84 -27.83
CA GLU A 544 10.84 11.70 -29.17
C GLU A 544 12.38 11.97 -29.15
N HIS A 545 13.09 11.44 -28.17
CA HIS A 545 14.53 11.66 -27.96
C HIS A 545 14.92 13.15 -27.74
N LYS A 546 14.01 13.96 -27.23
CA LYS A 546 14.25 15.36 -26.85
C LYS A 546 13.86 15.57 -25.39
N PHE A 547 14.73 16.20 -24.64
CA PHE A 547 14.43 16.62 -23.27
C PHE A 547 13.58 17.91 -23.31
N VAL A 548 12.37 17.83 -22.77
CA VAL A 548 11.39 18.93 -22.79
C VAL A 548 10.80 19.13 -21.39
N ILE A 549 10.94 20.33 -20.85
CA ILE A 549 10.25 20.75 -19.62
C ILE A 549 8.92 21.38 -20.03
N ASP A 550 7.89 20.55 -20.08
CA ASP A 550 6.53 20.95 -20.53
C ASP A 550 5.77 21.59 -19.35
N MET A 551 5.63 22.90 -19.35
CA MET A 551 4.99 23.66 -18.28
C MET A 551 3.44 23.56 -18.31
N GLU A 552 2.88 22.97 -19.34
CA GLU A 552 1.42 22.68 -19.39
C GLU A 552 1.10 21.39 -18.65
N ASP A 553 2.07 20.48 -18.50
CA ASP A 553 1.91 19.28 -17.72
C ASP A 553 1.90 19.60 -16.20
N PRO A 554 0.81 19.29 -15.44
CA PRO A 554 0.71 19.61 -14.03
C PRO A 554 1.81 19.01 -13.14
N VAL A 555 2.36 17.83 -13.52
CA VAL A 555 3.45 17.18 -12.77
C VAL A 555 4.74 17.96 -12.98
N VAL A 556 5.09 18.21 -14.22
CA VAL A 556 6.29 18.95 -14.58
C VAL A 556 6.22 20.39 -14.07
N ARG A 557 5.06 21.03 -14.20
CA ARG A 557 4.81 22.38 -13.67
C ARG A 557 4.96 22.43 -12.15
N GLY A 558 4.45 21.42 -11.43
CA GLY A 558 4.52 21.34 -9.98
C GLY A 558 5.95 21.25 -9.45
N MET A 559 6.79 20.46 -10.10
CA MET A 559 8.17 20.22 -9.68
C MET A 559 9.17 21.25 -10.21
N THR A 560 8.83 22.02 -11.25
CA THR A 560 9.75 23.02 -11.82
C THR A 560 9.74 24.28 -10.95
N VAL A 561 10.86 24.55 -10.29
CA VAL A 561 10.99 25.67 -9.34
C VAL A 561 11.80 26.82 -9.93
N VAL A 562 12.76 26.55 -10.83
CA VAL A 562 13.48 27.56 -11.61
C VAL A 562 13.56 27.13 -13.06
N LEU A 563 13.15 27.98 -13.98
CA LEU A 563 13.23 27.74 -15.42
C LEU A 563 13.67 29.02 -16.14
N HIS A 564 14.72 28.91 -16.99
CA HIS A 564 15.23 30.03 -17.78
C HIS A 564 15.47 31.30 -16.95
N LYS A 565 16.14 31.18 -15.81
CA LYS A 565 16.42 32.28 -14.86
C LYS A 565 15.18 32.90 -14.21
N ASN A 566 14.01 32.26 -14.30
CA ASN A 566 12.79 32.70 -13.62
C ASN A 566 12.45 31.70 -12.51
N ILE A 567 12.14 32.22 -11.33
CA ILE A 567 11.57 31.40 -10.26
C ILE A 567 10.09 31.17 -10.59
N THR A 568 9.69 29.92 -10.73
CA THR A 568 8.36 29.49 -11.11
C THR A 568 7.53 28.93 -9.93
N TRP A 569 8.14 28.90 -8.75
CA TRP A 569 7.50 28.51 -7.50
C TRP A 569 6.81 29.69 -6.80
N PRO A 570 5.63 29.54 -6.17
CA PRO A 570 4.80 28.34 -6.15
C PRO A 570 4.04 28.10 -7.47
N PRO A 571 3.64 26.84 -7.77
CA PRO A 571 2.80 26.56 -8.92
C PRO A 571 1.43 27.23 -8.75
N PRO A 572 0.74 27.64 -9.85
CA PRO A 572 -0.61 28.17 -9.78
C PRO A 572 -1.55 27.13 -9.15
N LYS A 573 -2.46 27.56 -8.27
CA LYS A 573 -3.45 26.68 -7.66
C LYS A 573 -4.30 26.08 -8.79
N SER A 574 -4.26 24.77 -8.99
CA SER A 574 -5.11 24.09 -9.94
C SER A 574 -6.57 24.27 -9.57
N VAL A 575 -7.42 24.59 -10.52
CA VAL A 575 -8.87 24.86 -10.34
C VAL A 575 -9.62 23.67 -9.75
N THR A 576 -9.00 22.48 -9.72
CA THR A 576 -9.53 21.25 -9.14
C THR A 576 -9.50 21.20 -7.61
N GLN A 577 -8.80 22.12 -6.93
CA GLN A 577 -8.78 22.19 -5.46
C GLN A 577 -9.81 23.20 -4.86
N THR A 578 -10.64 23.84 -5.68
CA THR A 578 -11.62 24.84 -5.23
C THR A 578 -13.06 24.30 -5.13
N LYS A 579 -13.24 23.05 -4.64
CA LYS A 579 -14.52 22.63 -4.08
C LYS A 579 -14.35 22.25 -2.59
N ALA A 580 -13.69 23.12 -1.84
CA ALA A 580 -13.83 23.19 -0.40
C ALA A 580 -14.74 24.41 -0.10
N ALA A 581 -15.76 24.17 0.68
CA ALA A 581 -16.92 24.99 0.97
C ALA A 581 -16.69 26.49 1.23
N PRO A 582 -17.68 27.35 0.94
CA PRO A 582 -17.59 28.77 1.22
C PRO A 582 -17.77 29.04 2.72
N THR A 583 -16.81 29.74 3.28
CA THR A 583 -16.91 30.42 4.58
C THR A 583 -18.16 31.30 4.62
N LYS A 584 -19.16 30.97 5.41
CA LYS A 584 -20.29 31.84 5.70
C LYS A 584 -19.89 32.87 6.75
N SER A 585 -19.84 34.14 6.35
CA SER A 585 -19.95 35.24 7.27
C SER A 585 -21.42 35.42 7.73
N PRO A 586 -21.69 35.85 8.98
CA PRO A 586 -23.05 35.96 9.48
C PRO A 586 -23.73 37.24 8.96
N ASP A 587 -25.04 37.14 8.80
CA ASP A 587 -26.06 38.12 8.45
C ASP A 587 -26.51 38.19 7.00
N GLN A 588 -27.58 37.42 6.72
CA GLN A 588 -28.81 37.95 6.16
C GLN A 588 -29.88 36.84 6.07
N LYS A 589 -30.85 36.91 7.01
CA LYS A 589 -32.16 36.27 6.83
C LYS A 589 -32.89 36.95 5.68
N LYS A 590 -33.21 36.21 4.62
CA LYS A 590 -34.39 36.44 3.79
C LYS A 590 -34.89 35.14 3.21
N GLU A 591 -36.20 34.94 3.37
CA GLU A 591 -37.04 33.86 2.87
C GLU A 591 -36.83 33.61 1.36
N ALA A 592 -36.67 32.38 0.98
CA ALA A 592 -36.89 31.91 -0.40
C ALA A 592 -37.56 30.53 -0.39
N LYS A 593 -38.55 30.44 -1.22
CA LYS A 593 -39.57 29.44 -1.45
C LYS A 593 -39.06 27.99 -1.48
N LYS A 594 -39.89 27.11 -0.90
CA LYS A 594 -39.99 25.69 -1.23
C LYS A 594 -40.22 25.54 -2.74
N ASP A 595 -39.32 24.85 -3.40
CA ASP A 595 -39.57 23.89 -4.49
C ASP A 595 -38.21 23.35 -4.95
N ASP A 596 -38.18 22.04 -5.23
CA ASP A 596 -37.04 21.23 -5.70
C ASP A 596 -36.11 20.64 -4.63
N LEU A 597 -36.68 19.82 -3.76
CA LEU A 597 -35.98 18.79 -3.01
C LEU A 597 -35.76 17.57 -3.93
N ILE A 598 -34.55 17.42 -4.45
CA ILE A 598 -34.09 16.12 -4.94
C ILE A 598 -33.85 15.27 -3.68
N ILE A 599 -34.78 14.37 -3.41
CA ILE A 599 -34.68 13.35 -2.37
C ILE A 599 -33.54 12.42 -2.77
N ILE A 600 -32.38 12.56 -2.13
CA ILE A 600 -31.38 11.49 -2.07
C ILE A 600 -32.02 10.40 -1.22
N GLN A 601 -32.48 9.33 -1.84
CA GLN A 601 -32.96 8.15 -1.14
C GLN A 601 -31.83 7.61 -0.27
N THR A 602 -31.96 7.77 1.03
CA THR A 602 -31.29 6.95 2.02
C THR A 602 -31.60 5.47 1.72
N PRO A 603 -30.66 4.53 1.91
CA PRO A 603 -30.95 3.12 1.71
C PRO A 603 -32.19 2.76 2.52
N GLU A 604 -33.20 2.26 1.84
CA GLU A 604 -34.45 1.81 2.45
C GLU A 604 -34.16 0.88 3.61
N ALA A 605 -34.70 1.19 4.77
CA ALA A 605 -34.79 0.25 5.85
C ALA A 605 -35.36 -1.09 5.33
N PRO A 606 -34.88 -2.24 5.80
CA PRO A 606 -35.30 -3.53 5.29
C PRO A 606 -36.82 -3.62 5.26
N SER A 607 -37.36 -4.11 4.13
CA SER A 607 -38.79 -4.20 3.88
C SER A 607 -39.51 -4.90 5.06
N LEU A 608 -40.76 -4.57 5.30
CA LEU A 608 -41.61 -5.21 6.34
C LEU A 608 -41.55 -6.76 6.29
N PHE A 609 -41.27 -7.31 5.11
CA PHE A 609 -41.07 -8.75 4.91
C PHE A 609 -39.72 -9.23 5.50
N SER A 610 -38.65 -8.46 5.35
CA SER A 610 -37.37 -8.77 5.97
C SER A 610 -37.39 -8.63 7.49
N ARG A 611 -38.09 -7.63 8.04
CA ARG A 611 -38.32 -7.51 9.49
C ARG A 611 -39.10 -8.69 10.05
N ARG A 612 -40.17 -9.13 9.35
CA ARG A 612 -40.96 -10.32 9.80
C ARG A 612 -40.14 -11.61 9.73
N LEU A 613 -39.25 -11.78 8.76
CA LEU A 613 -38.33 -12.92 8.69
C LEU A 613 -37.28 -12.89 9.79
N PHE A 614 -36.76 -11.72 10.13
CA PHE A 614 -35.83 -11.56 11.25
C PHE A 614 -36.52 -11.81 12.60
N ASP A 615 -37.71 -11.27 12.78
CA ASP A 615 -38.54 -11.54 13.96
C ASP A 615 -38.96 -13.02 14.06
N LEU A 616 -39.22 -13.71 12.94
CA LEU A 616 -39.49 -15.14 12.92
C LEU A 616 -38.27 -15.99 13.28
N ALA A 617 -37.06 -15.59 12.82
CA ALA A 617 -35.81 -16.28 13.17
C ALA A 617 -35.50 -16.13 14.67
N THR A 618 -35.61 -14.93 15.22
CA THR A 618 -35.44 -14.68 16.66
C THR A 618 -36.50 -15.36 17.52
N VAL A 619 -37.76 -15.38 17.08
CA VAL A 619 -38.81 -16.14 17.75
C VAL A 619 -38.56 -17.66 17.69
N GLY A 620 -38.03 -18.14 16.55
CA GLY A 620 -37.64 -19.55 16.39
C GLY A 620 -36.50 -19.95 17.35
N GLU A 621 -35.49 -19.10 17.48
CA GLU A 621 -34.40 -19.30 18.44
C GLU A 621 -34.88 -19.26 19.89
N PHE A 622 -35.76 -18.33 20.23
CA PHE A 622 -36.38 -18.26 21.57
C PHE A 622 -37.21 -19.50 21.88
N CYS A 623 -38.02 -19.96 20.91
CA CYS A 623 -38.78 -21.20 21.06
C CYS A 623 -37.85 -22.42 21.21
N ALA A 624 -36.76 -22.48 20.45
CA ALA A 624 -35.76 -23.55 20.58
C ALA A 624 -35.11 -23.57 21.98
N ILE A 625 -34.75 -22.40 22.51
CA ILE A 625 -34.19 -22.26 23.86
C ILE A 625 -35.21 -22.72 24.92
N ILE A 626 -36.50 -22.32 24.81
CA ILE A 626 -37.55 -22.73 25.72
C ILE A 626 -37.77 -24.23 25.63
N CYS A 627 -37.89 -24.82 24.44
CA CYS A 627 -38.02 -26.26 24.23
C CYS A 627 -36.83 -27.02 24.84
N PHE A 628 -35.62 -26.52 24.66
CA PHE A 628 -34.43 -27.10 25.24
C PHE A 628 -34.44 -27.03 26.78
N ALA A 629 -34.83 -25.90 27.36
CA ALA A 629 -34.99 -25.75 28.80
C ALA A 629 -36.07 -26.69 29.35
N CYS A 630 -37.24 -26.77 28.70
CA CYS A 630 -38.32 -27.71 29.08
C CYS A 630 -37.86 -29.17 29.01
N PHE A 631 -37.12 -29.55 27.99
CA PHE A 631 -36.51 -30.88 27.87
C PHE A 631 -35.65 -31.22 29.09
N PHE A 632 -34.79 -30.30 29.53
CA PHE A 632 -33.93 -30.51 30.70
C PHE A 632 -34.72 -30.59 32.02
N VAL A 633 -35.81 -29.82 32.15
CA VAL A 633 -36.68 -29.92 33.32
C VAL A 633 -37.35 -31.28 33.38
N VAL A 634 -37.86 -31.77 32.23
CA VAL A 634 -38.46 -33.11 32.14
C VAL A 634 -37.44 -34.20 32.45
N VAL A 635 -36.25 -34.13 31.87
CA VAL A 635 -35.14 -35.06 32.15
C VAL A 635 -34.79 -35.03 33.65
N GLY A 636 -34.69 -33.83 34.24
CA GLY A 636 -34.38 -33.68 35.69
C GLY A 636 -35.44 -34.27 36.63
N LEU A 637 -36.70 -34.24 36.18
CA LEU A 637 -37.84 -34.77 37.00
C LEU A 637 -38.01 -36.29 36.88
N PHE A 638 -37.75 -36.88 35.72
CA PHE A 638 -38.08 -38.28 35.43
C PHE A 638 -36.86 -39.20 35.29
N ALA A 639 -35.64 -38.66 35.09
CA ALA A 639 -34.46 -39.48 34.89
C ALA A 639 -33.74 -39.82 36.21
N PRO A 640 -33.01 -40.93 36.27
CA PRO A 640 -32.17 -41.28 37.41
C PRO A 640 -31.04 -40.22 37.61
N ILE A 641 -30.67 -39.95 38.87
CA ILE A 641 -29.66 -38.97 39.23
C ILE A 641 -28.33 -39.23 38.50
N SER A 642 -27.95 -40.51 38.34
CA SER A 642 -26.76 -40.89 37.57
C SER A 642 -26.75 -40.44 36.10
N PHE A 643 -27.93 -40.52 35.45
CA PHE A 643 -28.11 -40.06 34.07
C PHE A 643 -28.04 -38.52 33.97
N VAL A 644 -28.68 -37.82 34.88
CA VAL A 644 -28.66 -36.35 34.95
C VAL A 644 -27.22 -35.85 35.14
N SER A 645 -26.46 -36.50 35.99
CA SER A 645 -25.03 -36.16 36.21
C SER A 645 -24.20 -36.35 34.93
N GLN A 646 -24.42 -37.43 34.18
CA GLN A 646 -23.69 -37.68 32.92
C GLN A 646 -24.03 -36.64 31.83
N VAL A 647 -25.31 -36.26 31.71
CA VAL A 647 -25.76 -35.22 30.80
C VAL A 647 -25.19 -33.87 31.18
N LEU A 648 -25.11 -33.56 32.48
CA LEU A 648 -24.49 -32.32 32.97
C LEU A 648 -23.01 -32.27 32.62
N TYR A 649 -22.26 -33.36 32.85
CA TYR A 649 -20.85 -33.45 32.46
C TYR A 649 -20.66 -33.30 30.95
N PHE A 650 -21.50 -33.88 30.12
CA PHE A 650 -21.46 -33.76 28.68
C PHE A 650 -21.70 -32.31 28.22
N LEU A 651 -22.66 -31.62 28.80
CA LEU A 651 -22.92 -30.21 28.49
C LEU A 651 -21.78 -29.30 28.90
N LEU A 652 -21.26 -29.52 30.13
CA LEU A 652 -20.13 -28.73 30.62
C LEU A 652 -18.89 -28.93 29.75
N ALA A 653 -18.61 -30.17 29.35
CA ALA A 653 -17.51 -30.48 28.43
C ALA A 653 -17.72 -29.87 27.05
N GLY A 654 -18.94 -29.87 26.51
CA GLY A 654 -19.30 -29.21 25.25
C GLY A 654 -19.10 -27.69 25.31
N PHE A 655 -19.55 -27.07 26.39
CA PHE A 655 -19.33 -25.62 26.63
C PHE A 655 -17.85 -25.25 26.72
N LEU A 656 -17.11 -26.00 27.51
CA LEU A 656 -15.65 -25.78 27.66
C LEU A 656 -14.94 -25.97 26.33
N GLY A 657 -15.29 -27.04 25.58
CA GLY A 657 -14.70 -27.29 24.24
C GLY A 657 -15.01 -26.20 23.24
N PHE A 658 -16.25 -25.65 23.27
CA PHE A 658 -16.60 -24.52 22.41
C PHE A 658 -15.73 -23.29 22.68
N TYR A 659 -15.58 -22.89 23.96
CA TYR A 659 -14.73 -21.74 24.31
C TYR A 659 -13.25 -21.97 24.03
N LEU A 660 -12.74 -23.19 24.23
CA LEU A 660 -11.36 -23.52 23.91
C LEU A 660 -11.10 -23.42 22.39
N ILE A 661 -12.00 -23.93 21.56
CA ILE A 661 -11.84 -23.85 20.08
C ILE A 661 -11.96 -22.40 19.61
N TRP A 662 -12.85 -21.60 20.21
CA TRP A 662 -13.00 -20.19 19.85
C TRP A 662 -11.75 -19.34 20.12
N ALA A 663 -10.94 -19.74 21.11
CA ALA A 663 -9.69 -19.07 21.46
C ALA A 663 -8.49 -19.50 20.61
N VAL A 664 -8.65 -20.51 19.72
CA VAL A 664 -7.58 -21.01 18.85
C VAL A 664 -7.53 -20.19 17.57
N GLU A 665 -6.33 -19.84 17.11
CA GLU A 665 -6.17 -19.18 15.80
C GLU A 665 -6.68 -20.05 14.66
N PRO A 666 -7.34 -19.45 13.63
CA PRO A 666 -7.92 -20.18 12.49
C PRO A 666 -6.90 -21.04 11.72
N SER A 667 -5.65 -20.66 11.72
CA SER A 667 -4.52 -21.41 11.11
C SER A 667 -4.30 -22.79 11.75
N LEU A 668 -4.65 -22.94 13.04
CA LEU A 668 -4.47 -24.18 13.81
C LEU A 668 -5.73 -25.07 13.84
N PHE A 669 -6.86 -24.64 13.26
CA PHE A 669 -8.08 -25.44 13.24
C PHE A 669 -7.92 -26.76 12.51
N SER A 670 -7.21 -26.77 11.38
CA SER A 670 -7.06 -27.99 10.58
C SER A 670 -6.22 -29.07 11.29
N PRO A 671 -5.04 -28.75 11.88
CA PRO A 671 -4.30 -29.71 12.71
C PRO A 671 -5.08 -30.16 13.95
N LEU A 672 -5.78 -29.23 14.61
CA LEU A 672 -6.55 -29.54 15.81
C LEU A 672 -7.73 -30.48 15.51
N MET A 673 -8.48 -30.23 14.45
CA MET A 673 -9.58 -31.10 13.98
C MET A 673 -9.04 -32.50 13.60
N SER A 674 -7.92 -32.56 12.93
CA SER A 674 -7.29 -33.83 12.55
C SER A 674 -6.94 -34.68 13.78
N THR A 675 -6.32 -34.07 14.81
CA THR A 675 -5.92 -34.76 16.05
C THR A 675 -7.15 -35.12 16.90
N SER A 676 -8.14 -34.24 17.03
CA SER A 676 -9.34 -34.51 17.82
C SER A 676 -10.22 -35.61 17.20
N ASN A 677 -10.27 -35.71 15.86
CA ASN A 677 -10.98 -36.80 15.19
C ASN A 677 -10.36 -38.17 15.47
N SER A 678 -9.03 -38.26 15.61
CA SER A 678 -8.38 -39.52 15.98
C SER A 678 -8.75 -39.98 17.40
N LEU A 679 -9.05 -39.07 18.33
CA LEU A 679 -9.53 -39.39 19.69
C LEU A 679 -10.92 -40.05 19.69
N SER A 680 -11.69 -39.94 18.60
CA SER A 680 -12.96 -40.67 18.43
C SER A 680 -12.78 -42.19 18.49
N GLY A 681 -11.57 -42.71 18.41
CA GLY A 681 -11.22 -44.10 18.66
C GLY A 681 -11.61 -44.56 20.09
N VAL A 682 -11.63 -43.68 21.08
CA VAL A 682 -12.08 -43.97 22.44
C VAL A 682 -13.60 -44.29 22.45
N VAL A 683 -14.40 -43.60 21.64
CA VAL A 683 -15.82 -43.84 21.48
C VAL A 683 -16.07 -45.21 20.82
N ILE A 684 -15.25 -45.62 19.87
CA ILE A 684 -15.30 -46.97 19.25
C ILE A 684 -15.10 -48.05 20.31
N LEU A 685 -14.09 -47.89 21.18
CA LEU A 685 -13.84 -48.83 22.25
C LEU A 685 -15.02 -48.94 23.22
N GLY A 686 -15.60 -47.80 23.63
CA GLY A 686 -16.81 -47.74 24.44
C GLY A 686 -18.02 -48.43 23.76
N GLY A 687 -18.18 -48.17 22.46
CA GLY A 687 -19.23 -48.80 21.65
C GLY A 687 -19.07 -50.33 21.55
N ILE A 688 -17.86 -50.85 21.40
CA ILE A 688 -17.57 -52.29 21.38
C ILE A 688 -17.95 -52.95 22.70
N LEU A 689 -17.58 -52.32 23.82
CA LEU A 689 -17.93 -52.81 25.15
C LEU A 689 -19.46 -52.90 25.35
N MET A 690 -20.21 -51.87 24.89
CA MET A 690 -21.66 -51.82 24.98
C MET A 690 -22.37 -52.76 23.97
N ALA A 691 -21.74 -53.06 22.83
CA ALA A 691 -22.29 -53.98 21.83
C ALA A 691 -22.25 -55.45 22.25
N SER A 692 -21.61 -55.80 23.36
CA SER A 692 -21.57 -57.16 23.91
C SER A 692 -22.91 -57.59 24.56
N GLU A 693 -23.89 -56.72 24.70
CA GLU A 693 -25.24 -57.02 25.17
C GLU A 693 -26.05 -57.82 24.13
N PRO A 694 -27.16 -58.54 24.53
CA PRO A 694 -27.93 -59.38 23.64
C PRO A 694 -28.41 -58.68 22.40
N SER A 695 -28.30 -59.34 21.25
CA SER A 695 -28.69 -58.81 19.94
C SER A 695 -30.17 -58.38 19.93
N GLY A 696 -30.43 -57.12 19.49
CA GLY A 696 -31.77 -56.56 19.40
C GLY A 696 -32.18 -55.64 20.57
N SER A 697 -31.34 -55.46 21.58
CA SER A 697 -31.61 -54.44 22.58
C SER A 697 -31.38 -53.01 21.99
N PRO A 698 -32.14 -52.00 22.43
CA PRO A 698 -31.89 -50.60 22.01
C PRO A 698 -30.45 -50.16 22.24
N THR A 699 -29.82 -50.65 23.28
CA THR A 699 -28.41 -50.38 23.65
C THR A 699 -27.45 -50.88 22.57
N ASN A 700 -27.67 -52.10 22.06
CA ASN A 700 -26.84 -52.68 21.01
C ASN A 700 -26.94 -51.88 19.68
N VAL A 701 -28.13 -51.43 19.30
CA VAL A 701 -28.35 -50.62 18.09
C VAL A 701 -27.65 -49.26 18.21
N LEU A 702 -27.71 -48.61 19.36
CA LEU A 702 -27.03 -47.35 19.65
C LEU A 702 -25.52 -47.53 19.66
N ALA A 703 -25.01 -48.62 20.25
CA ALA A 703 -23.58 -48.94 20.28
C ALA A 703 -23.03 -49.18 18.85
N CYS A 704 -23.73 -49.93 18.02
CA CYS A 704 -23.33 -50.15 16.62
C CYS A 704 -23.33 -48.86 15.81
N SER A 705 -24.32 -47.99 15.99
CA SER A 705 -24.37 -46.70 15.32
C SER A 705 -23.25 -45.78 15.77
N ALA A 706 -22.93 -45.73 17.05
CA ALA A 706 -21.81 -44.96 17.60
C ALA A 706 -20.45 -45.42 17.06
N ILE A 707 -20.22 -46.75 16.94
CA ILE A 707 -19.03 -47.32 16.33
C ILE A 707 -18.91 -46.87 14.88
N ALA A 708 -20.01 -46.96 14.10
CA ALA A 708 -19.99 -46.58 12.69
C ALA A 708 -19.66 -45.11 12.47
N VAL A 709 -20.29 -44.20 13.19
CA VAL A 709 -20.04 -42.75 13.10
C VAL A 709 -18.63 -42.40 13.56
N SER A 710 -18.16 -42.99 14.65
CA SER A 710 -16.80 -42.72 15.17
C SER A 710 -15.72 -43.26 14.24
N THR A 711 -15.97 -44.41 13.55
CA THR A 711 -15.04 -44.92 12.55
C THR A 711 -14.86 -43.99 11.37
N ILE A 712 -15.96 -43.35 10.92
CA ILE A 712 -15.90 -42.34 9.87
C ILE A 712 -15.02 -41.16 10.29
N ASN A 713 -15.17 -40.68 11.51
CA ASN A 713 -14.38 -39.58 12.05
C ASN A 713 -12.88 -39.94 12.16
N VAL A 714 -12.56 -41.12 12.66
CA VAL A 714 -11.16 -41.59 12.78
C VAL A 714 -10.50 -41.67 11.39
N VAL A 715 -11.15 -42.34 10.44
CA VAL A 715 -10.64 -42.50 9.07
C VAL A 715 -10.52 -41.12 8.38
N GLY A 716 -11.51 -40.24 8.55
CA GLY A 716 -11.47 -38.86 8.07
C GLY A 716 -10.32 -38.07 8.66
N GLY A 717 -10.09 -38.17 9.96
CA GLY A 717 -8.98 -37.51 10.65
C GLY A 717 -7.60 -37.93 10.09
N PHE A 718 -7.39 -39.24 9.93
CA PHE A 718 -6.14 -39.74 9.31
C PHE A 718 -6.00 -39.35 7.84
N ALA A 719 -7.08 -39.33 7.07
CA ALA A 719 -7.07 -38.90 5.66
C ALA A 719 -6.68 -37.42 5.53
N ILE A 720 -7.19 -36.55 6.42
CA ILE A 720 -6.83 -35.14 6.47
C ILE A 720 -5.36 -34.97 6.87
N SER A 721 -4.91 -35.68 7.93
CA SER A 721 -3.50 -35.65 8.36
C SER A 721 -2.54 -36.08 7.24
N TYR A 722 -2.86 -37.16 6.53
CA TYR A 722 -2.09 -37.63 5.39
C TYR A 722 -2.04 -36.60 4.26
N ARG A 723 -3.16 -35.98 3.95
CA ARG A 723 -3.22 -34.92 2.93
C ARG A 723 -2.41 -33.70 3.32
N MET A 724 -2.41 -33.31 4.60
CA MET A 724 -1.56 -32.23 5.11
C MET A 724 -0.07 -32.57 4.99
N LEU A 725 0.33 -33.80 5.34
CA LEU A 725 1.70 -34.23 5.20
C LEU A 725 2.17 -34.23 3.73
N LEU A 726 1.30 -34.57 2.79
CA LEU A 726 1.60 -34.49 1.36
C LEU A 726 1.83 -33.05 0.89
N MET A 727 1.17 -32.05 1.51
CA MET A 727 1.36 -30.64 1.17
C MET A 727 2.76 -30.11 1.56
N PHE A 728 3.45 -30.77 2.52
CA PHE A 728 4.81 -30.42 2.93
C PHE A 728 5.91 -31.26 2.22
N LYS A 729 5.52 -32.26 1.41
CA LYS A 729 6.46 -33.03 0.63
C LYS A 729 6.89 -32.22 -0.58
N LYS A 730 8.19 -31.91 -0.73
CA LYS A 730 8.74 -31.36 -1.95
C LYS A 730 8.55 -32.40 -3.04
N GLU A 731 7.93 -32.01 -4.15
CA GLU A 731 8.01 -32.81 -5.41
C GLU A 731 9.49 -32.79 -5.82
N GLU A 732 10.09 -33.99 -5.90
CA GLU A 732 11.41 -34.21 -6.49
C GLU A 732 11.32 -34.10 -8.00
#